data_ce0fc99a7bf4451a751b95c6a29ddce5
#
_entry.id   ce0fc99a7bf4451a751b95c6a29ddce5
#
_cell.length_a   1.000
_cell.length_b   1.000
_cell.length_c   1.000
_cell.angle_alpha   90.00
_cell.angle_beta   90.00
_cell.angle_gamma   90.00
#
_symmetry.space_group_name_H-M   'P 1'
#
loop_
_entity.id
_entity.type
_entity.pdbx_description
1 polymer ?
#
loop_
_entity_poly.entity_id
_entity_poly.type
_entity_poly.pdbx_seq_one_letter_code
_entity_poly.pdbx_strand_id
1 'polypeptide(L)'
;MKIKVSNTNTPVWRNITVKTELPAKLKKLEELSKNLWWVWNSEAKTLFHDLDRDLWRATGENPVMVLQKMTSERLDEILKDKEMLARIDTVYENFKEYMKVPLRKDLPSVSYFSMEYGLCSALKIYSGGLGILAGDYIKEASDYRVNMTAVGFLYRYGYFTQSLSLDGQQIANYEPQNFNQLPIDPVLDENGQQLILEVPYPGRMIYAKIWRANVGRIKLYLLDTDNDMNSEWDRSITHQLYGGDWENRIKQEYLLGIGGVLMLKKLGIKNEIYHCNEGHAALLNLQRLVDYVQEDGLSFNEALEVVRSSALYTVHTPVPAGHDYFDEGLFGKYMGEFPAKLGISWADLMNMGRENIDSQERFSMSVFALNTCQEANGVSWLHGEVSKKMFQGVWKGYAPEESHVGYVTNGVHMPTWAASEWKEFYKKEFGADFISRQEDEKTWAPILKTPDEEVWNMRLRLKNKFINFVKRDFSETWLKNQGDPTRIISIVDKINPNALLIGFARRFATYKRAHLLFSDLDRLEKIVNNPQFPVQFIYAGKAHPADGAGKDLIRRIVEISKMPQFLGKIIFLENYDMTVSKRLITGVDIWLNTPTRPLEASGTSGEKAEMNGVLNFSVLDGWWYEGYREGAGWALTAKRTYEDQAQQDKLDAATIYSMLENEIIPLYFAKNSRGYSPEWIQYVKRSIATIAPHYTMSRMMTDYINLFYSKEAKRSKKLKANDFALAKEIVAWKENVVDKWDDVHEVDIQLSDSLKNTTNDGDPIEATIKIDTAGLGKDLQVELVVYREEHGQIKFHRTIPFDVVAEEGNVLTYHMKQSTKDSGVFRFGFRVFPWNEHLPHRQDFAYMKWL
;
A
#
# COMPACT_ATOMS: atom_id res chain seq x y z
N MET A 1 44.01 6.64 -46.92
CA MET A 1 44.77 6.62 -45.67
C MET A 1 43.83 6.29 -44.53
N LYS A 2 43.91 5.10 -43.92
CA LYS A 2 43.11 4.78 -42.73
C LYS A 2 43.83 5.34 -41.51
N ILE A 3 43.27 6.37 -40.89
CA ILE A 3 43.79 6.91 -39.63
C ILE A 3 43.41 5.87 -38.56
N LYS A 4 44.39 5.14 -38.02
CA LYS A 4 44.21 4.34 -36.82
C LYS A 4 44.18 5.29 -35.65
N VAL A 5 42.99 5.49 -35.08
CA VAL A 5 42.84 6.13 -33.76
C VAL A 5 43.26 5.11 -32.72
N SER A 6 44.35 5.39 -32.01
CA SER A 6 44.77 4.59 -30.87
C SER A 6 43.85 4.88 -29.68
N ASN A 7 43.45 3.84 -28.96
CA ASN A 7 42.64 4.01 -27.70
C ASN A 7 43.39 4.81 -26.63
N THR A 8 44.72 5.03 -26.79
CA THR A 8 45.51 5.85 -25.90
C THR A 8 45.25 7.37 -26.05
N ASN A 9 44.49 7.79 -27.10
CA ASN A 9 44.10 9.19 -27.33
C ASN A 9 42.75 9.54 -26.66
N THR A 10 42.09 8.58 -26.05
CA THR A 10 40.87 8.84 -25.28
C THR A 10 41.22 8.97 -23.81
N PRO A 11 40.73 9.99 -23.12
CA PRO A 11 41.01 10.14 -21.70
C PRO A 11 40.38 9.00 -20.90
N VAL A 12 41.15 8.40 -20.02
CA VAL A 12 40.65 7.48 -19.02
C VAL A 12 40.27 8.26 -17.76
N TRP A 13 39.00 8.56 -17.64
CA TRP A 13 38.49 9.34 -16.52
C TRP A 13 38.54 8.49 -15.23
N ARG A 14 39.04 9.09 -14.16
CA ARG A 14 38.95 8.55 -12.80
C ARG A 14 38.15 9.52 -11.96
N ASN A 15 37.21 8.99 -11.21
CA ASN A 15 36.38 9.78 -10.32
C ASN A 15 37.11 10.01 -8.99
N ILE A 16 37.16 11.25 -8.55
CA ILE A 16 37.54 11.65 -7.20
C ILE A 16 36.34 12.31 -6.55
N THR A 17 35.97 11.89 -5.36
CA THR A 17 34.93 12.55 -4.56
C THR A 17 35.63 13.35 -3.48
N VAL A 18 35.53 14.66 -3.57
CA VAL A 18 35.98 15.56 -2.51
C VAL A 18 34.74 15.96 -1.72
N LYS A 19 34.71 15.60 -0.44
CA LYS A 19 33.64 15.99 0.48
C LYS A 19 34.09 17.18 1.30
N THR A 20 33.16 18.12 1.53
CA THR A 20 33.38 19.17 2.50
C THR A 20 33.41 18.56 3.91
N GLU A 21 34.48 18.78 4.65
CA GLU A 21 34.54 18.39 6.06
C GLU A 21 33.80 19.43 6.90
N LEU A 22 32.77 18.98 7.62
CA LEU A 22 32.00 19.86 8.49
C LEU A 22 32.81 20.24 9.75
N PRO A 23 32.84 21.52 10.12
CA PRO A 23 33.37 21.97 11.39
C PRO A 23 32.74 21.24 12.59
N ALA A 24 33.49 21.06 13.66
CA ALA A 24 33.06 20.28 14.82
C ALA A 24 31.67 20.66 15.37
N LYS A 25 31.35 21.96 15.39
CA LYS A 25 30.02 22.46 15.83
C LYS A 25 28.85 22.01 14.92
N LEU A 26 29.13 21.66 13.66
CA LEU A 26 28.13 21.27 12.67
C LEU A 26 28.10 19.76 12.42
N LYS A 27 29.01 18.96 12.97
CA LYS A 27 29.06 17.47 12.75
C LYS A 27 27.78 16.75 13.12
N LYS A 28 27.00 17.25 14.08
CA LYS A 28 25.69 16.70 14.45
C LYS A 28 24.68 16.72 13.30
N LEU A 29 24.84 17.58 12.31
CA LEU A 29 24.02 17.63 11.09
C LEU A 29 24.24 16.39 10.20
N GLU A 30 25.40 15.73 10.25
CA GLU A 30 25.66 14.50 9.49
C GLU A 30 24.74 13.37 9.98
N GLU A 31 24.68 13.15 11.32
CA GLU A 31 23.81 12.17 11.92
C GLU A 31 22.34 12.47 11.61
N LEU A 32 21.93 13.72 11.79
CA LEU A 32 20.56 14.15 11.52
C LEU A 32 20.18 13.97 10.05
N SER A 33 21.07 14.26 9.09
CA SER A 33 20.83 14.11 7.66
C SER A 33 20.64 12.64 7.23
N LYS A 34 21.26 11.71 7.95
CA LYS A 34 21.20 10.27 7.68
C LYS A 34 20.01 9.56 8.34
N ASN A 35 19.31 10.20 9.27
CA ASN A 35 18.09 9.66 9.85
C ASN A 35 16.87 10.34 9.25
N LEU A 36 16.01 9.59 8.56
CA LEU A 36 14.83 10.12 7.86
C LEU A 36 13.75 10.72 8.77
N TRP A 37 13.97 10.81 10.09
CA TRP A 37 13.09 11.53 10.99
C TRP A 37 12.88 12.99 10.55
N TRP A 38 13.88 13.63 9.92
CA TRP A 38 13.75 14.99 9.38
C TRP A 38 12.64 15.14 8.35
N VAL A 39 12.22 14.04 7.67
CA VAL A 39 11.18 14.09 6.62
C VAL A 39 9.84 14.55 7.16
N TRP A 40 9.51 14.12 8.38
CA TRP A 40 8.22 14.43 9.02
C TRP A 40 8.32 15.37 10.23
N ASN A 41 9.51 15.74 10.60
CA ASN A 41 9.74 16.82 11.57
C ASN A 41 9.89 18.15 10.85
N SER A 42 8.93 19.07 11.04
CA SER A 42 8.87 20.34 10.33
C SER A 42 10.06 21.25 10.61
N GLU A 43 10.54 21.28 11.86
CA GLU A 43 11.68 22.11 12.27
C GLU A 43 12.98 21.59 11.65
N ALA A 44 13.21 20.27 11.65
CA ALA A 44 14.37 19.67 11.03
C ALA A 44 14.38 19.87 9.51
N LYS A 45 13.24 19.69 8.84
CA LYS A 45 13.13 19.91 7.41
C LYS A 45 13.40 21.36 7.04
N THR A 46 12.82 22.31 7.78
CA THR A 46 13.03 23.74 7.56
C THR A 46 14.47 24.14 7.89
N LEU A 47 15.10 23.53 8.86
CA LEU A 47 16.52 23.74 9.18
C LEU A 47 17.40 23.45 7.96
N PHE A 48 17.29 22.24 7.37
CA PHE A 48 18.06 21.89 6.17
C PHE A 48 17.78 22.79 4.97
N HIS A 49 16.53 23.19 4.77
CA HIS A 49 16.18 24.18 3.77
C HIS A 49 16.88 25.52 3.98
N ASP A 50 16.97 26.02 5.22
CA ASP A 50 17.51 27.33 5.54
C ASP A 50 19.05 27.35 5.64
N LEU A 51 19.69 26.16 5.78
CA LEU A 51 21.15 26.07 5.70
C LEU A 51 21.65 26.56 4.33
N ASP A 52 20.99 26.13 3.23
CA ASP A 52 21.27 26.60 1.88
C ASP A 52 20.05 26.31 0.98
N ARG A 53 19.25 27.34 0.71
CA ARG A 53 17.98 27.22 -0.02
C ARG A 53 18.18 26.81 -1.48
N ASP A 54 19.23 27.27 -2.11
CA ASP A 54 19.52 26.97 -3.51
C ASP A 54 20.01 25.53 -3.67
N LEU A 55 20.91 25.08 -2.81
CA LEU A 55 21.34 23.69 -2.76
C LEU A 55 20.22 22.75 -2.40
N TRP A 56 19.36 23.11 -1.43
CA TRP A 56 18.20 22.31 -1.05
C TRP A 56 17.31 22.01 -2.24
N ARG A 57 17.02 23.04 -3.04
CA ARG A 57 16.27 22.89 -4.29
C ARG A 57 17.03 22.11 -5.34
N ALA A 58 18.28 22.49 -5.62
CA ALA A 58 19.09 21.88 -6.66
C ALA A 58 19.36 20.38 -6.43
N THR A 59 19.36 19.95 -5.17
CA THR A 59 19.57 18.54 -4.78
C THR A 59 18.28 17.73 -4.62
N GLY A 60 17.12 18.31 -4.90
CA GLY A 60 15.83 17.63 -4.74
C GLY A 60 15.47 17.33 -3.28
N GLU A 61 15.70 18.29 -2.39
CA GLU A 61 15.45 18.16 -0.94
C GLU A 61 16.33 17.09 -0.27
N ASN A 62 17.59 16.97 -0.65
CA ASN A 62 18.51 15.98 -0.10
C ASN A 62 19.52 16.62 0.88
N PRO A 63 19.34 16.45 2.20
CA PRO A 63 20.19 17.08 3.20
C PRO A 63 21.64 16.59 3.16
N VAL A 64 21.88 15.33 2.77
CA VAL A 64 23.23 14.77 2.65
C VAL A 64 24.00 15.50 1.56
N MET A 65 23.38 15.72 0.40
CA MET A 65 24.01 16.46 -0.69
C MET A 65 24.19 17.94 -0.35
N VAL A 66 23.23 18.54 0.37
CA VAL A 66 23.39 19.94 0.85
C VAL A 66 24.66 20.06 1.68
N LEU A 67 24.84 19.20 2.67
CA LEU A 67 26.03 19.23 3.54
C LEU A 67 27.33 18.94 2.77
N GLN A 68 27.30 18.05 1.77
CA GLN A 68 28.50 17.70 1.00
C GLN A 68 28.91 18.78 0.00
N LYS A 69 27.96 19.59 -0.48
CA LYS A 69 28.18 20.61 -1.54
C LYS A 69 28.25 22.04 -1.01
N MET A 70 27.98 22.25 0.27
CA MET A 70 28.02 23.56 0.88
C MET A 70 29.42 24.16 0.80
N THR A 71 29.53 25.44 0.40
CA THR A 71 30.83 26.12 0.27
C THR A 71 31.41 26.47 1.64
N SER A 72 32.75 26.67 1.65
CA SER A 72 33.44 27.09 2.89
C SER A 72 32.94 28.43 3.38
N GLU A 73 32.65 29.36 2.44
CA GLU A 73 32.10 30.70 2.75
C GLU A 73 30.74 30.55 3.47
N ARG A 74 29.87 29.66 2.97
CA ARG A 74 28.55 29.42 3.61
C ARG A 74 28.69 28.80 5.00
N LEU A 75 29.62 27.88 5.17
CA LEU A 75 29.94 27.31 6.47
C LEU A 75 30.43 28.38 7.46
N ASP A 76 31.29 29.28 7.02
CA ASP A 76 31.78 30.39 7.85
C ASP A 76 30.67 31.38 8.26
N GLU A 77 29.70 31.62 7.37
CA GLU A 77 28.51 32.41 7.68
C GLU A 77 27.69 31.76 8.78
N ILE A 78 27.38 30.45 8.64
CA ILE A 78 26.60 29.67 9.61
C ILE A 78 27.31 29.66 10.97
N LEU A 79 28.64 29.50 11.00
CA LEU A 79 29.41 29.50 12.25
C LEU A 79 29.39 30.85 12.99
N LYS A 80 29.15 31.96 12.28
CA LYS A 80 28.99 33.31 12.87
C LYS A 80 27.54 33.60 13.29
N ASP A 81 26.57 32.86 12.74
CA ASP A 81 25.14 33.01 13.04
C ASP A 81 24.76 32.26 14.33
N LYS A 82 24.66 33.01 15.43
CA LYS A 82 24.32 32.45 16.76
C LYS A 82 22.90 31.86 16.79
N GLU A 83 21.96 32.46 16.06
CA GLU A 83 20.56 31.96 16.01
C GLU A 83 20.50 30.64 15.26
N MET A 84 21.18 30.52 14.12
CA MET A 84 21.27 29.27 13.38
C MET A 84 21.94 28.17 14.20
N LEU A 85 23.04 28.46 14.89
CA LEU A 85 23.71 27.49 15.75
C LEU A 85 22.80 27.00 16.89
N ALA A 86 22.11 27.92 17.57
CA ALA A 86 21.15 27.57 18.62
C ALA A 86 19.99 26.71 18.08
N ARG A 87 19.52 27.02 16.89
CA ARG A 87 18.47 26.24 16.20
C ARG A 87 18.97 24.84 15.85
N ILE A 88 20.20 24.71 15.34
CA ILE A 88 20.82 23.39 15.08
C ILE A 88 20.86 22.56 16.35
N ASP A 89 21.29 23.16 17.46
CA ASP A 89 21.38 22.50 18.76
C ASP A 89 20.00 22.03 19.22
N THR A 90 19.00 22.88 19.17
CA THR A 90 17.62 22.57 19.58
C THR A 90 17.03 21.41 18.75
N VAL A 91 17.15 21.46 17.42
CA VAL A 91 16.63 20.42 16.53
C VAL A 91 17.34 19.08 16.80
N TYR A 92 18.65 19.11 16.99
CA TYR A 92 19.41 17.89 17.29
C TYR A 92 19.05 17.30 18.66
N GLU A 93 18.87 18.12 19.68
CA GLU A 93 18.40 17.68 20.99
C GLU A 93 17.01 17.06 20.92
N ASN A 94 16.08 17.68 20.21
CA ASN A 94 14.74 17.11 19.95
C ASN A 94 14.82 15.74 19.24
N PHE A 95 15.73 15.61 18.30
CA PHE A 95 15.99 14.33 17.62
C PHE A 95 16.52 13.28 18.62
N LYS A 96 17.48 13.64 19.45
CA LYS A 96 18.05 12.71 20.45
C LYS A 96 17.01 12.29 21.50
N GLU A 97 16.18 13.22 21.97
CA GLU A 97 15.08 12.88 22.88
C GLU A 97 14.06 11.96 22.21
N TYR A 98 13.71 12.20 20.93
CA TYR A 98 12.87 11.28 20.17
C TYR A 98 13.48 9.86 20.10
N MET A 99 14.76 9.75 19.76
CA MET A 99 15.46 8.47 19.62
C MET A 99 15.66 7.73 20.96
N LYS A 100 15.75 8.44 22.08
CA LYS A 100 15.96 7.88 23.41
C LYS A 100 14.77 7.07 23.92
N VAL A 101 13.56 7.36 23.45
CA VAL A 101 12.37 6.62 23.86
C VAL A 101 12.40 5.23 23.24
N PRO A 102 12.42 4.14 24.06
CA PRO A 102 12.60 2.79 23.52
C PRO A 102 11.37 2.28 22.75
N LEU A 103 11.59 1.29 21.90
CA LEU A 103 10.51 0.52 21.27
C LEU A 103 9.70 -0.23 22.35
N ARG A 104 8.44 -0.46 22.09
CA ARG A 104 7.52 -1.15 23.00
C ARG A 104 7.80 -2.65 23.00
N LYS A 105 7.94 -3.21 24.20
CA LYS A 105 8.17 -4.66 24.39
C LYS A 105 6.89 -5.45 24.61
N ASP A 106 5.77 -4.75 24.80
CA ASP A 106 4.43 -5.33 24.97
C ASP A 106 3.75 -5.66 23.64
N LEU A 107 4.35 -5.24 22.53
CA LEU A 107 3.87 -5.52 21.17
C LEU A 107 4.75 -6.56 20.47
N PRO A 108 4.16 -7.37 19.58
CA PRO A 108 4.93 -8.29 18.75
C PRO A 108 5.96 -7.58 17.87
N SER A 109 7.10 -8.23 17.65
CA SER A 109 8.10 -7.77 16.69
C SER A 109 7.76 -8.25 15.29
N VAL A 110 8.00 -7.40 14.27
CA VAL A 110 7.54 -7.61 12.91
C VAL A 110 8.68 -7.47 11.91
N SER A 111 8.78 -8.43 10.99
CA SER A 111 9.57 -8.31 9.76
C SER A 111 8.63 -7.96 8.60
N TYR A 112 8.83 -6.79 7.98
CA TYR A 112 7.97 -6.25 6.93
C TYR A 112 8.69 -6.23 5.59
N PHE A 113 8.15 -6.92 4.60
CA PHE A 113 8.79 -7.14 3.30
C PHE A 113 8.00 -6.43 2.20
N SER A 114 8.65 -5.55 1.46
CA SER A 114 8.08 -4.87 0.30
C SER A 114 9.15 -4.55 -0.74
N MET A 115 8.78 -4.58 -2.03
CA MET A 115 9.70 -4.18 -3.11
C MET A 115 9.96 -2.68 -3.16
N GLU A 116 9.10 -1.87 -2.56
CA GLU A 116 9.18 -0.41 -2.66
C GLU A 116 8.80 0.28 -1.36
N TYR A 117 9.47 1.41 -1.08
CA TYR A 117 9.22 2.26 0.08
C TYR A 117 9.31 3.74 -0.31
N GLY A 118 8.21 4.44 -0.22
CA GLY A 118 8.14 5.89 -0.46
C GLY A 118 8.44 6.68 0.81
N LEU A 119 9.70 7.04 1.04
CA LEU A 119 10.16 7.70 2.24
C LEU A 119 10.37 9.20 2.07
N CYS A 120 11.10 9.57 1.04
CA CYS A 120 11.35 10.96 0.64
C CYS A 120 11.71 11.04 -0.84
N SER A 121 11.66 12.24 -1.41
CA SER A 121 11.99 12.46 -2.83
C SER A 121 13.45 12.15 -3.18
N ALA A 122 14.35 12.29 -2.21
CA ALA A 122 15.78 12.03 -2.42
C ALA A 122 16.11 10.55 -2.59
N LEU A 123 15.28 9.65 -2.09
CA LEU A 123 15.49 8.20 -2.13
C LEU A 123 14.50 7.54 -3.09
N LYS A 124 14.95 7.26 -4.31
CA LYS A 124 14.11 6.78 -5.41
C LYS A 124 13.91 5.26 -5.37
N ILE A 125 13.26 4.75 -4.34
CA ILE A 125 12.96 3.33 -4.13
C ILE A 125 11.46 3.04 -4.08
N TYR A 126 10.65 3.85 -4.74
CA TYR A 126 9.21 3.67 -4.86
C TYR A 126 8.71 4.15 -6.23
N SER A 127 7.55 3.65 -6.65
CA SER A 127 6.89 4.07 -7.90
C SER A 127 5.52 4.71 -7.66
N GLY A 128 4.75 4.21 -6.73
CA GLY A 128 3.36 4.61 -6.54
C GLY A 128 2.82 4.39 -5.13
N GLY A 129 1.49 4.18 -5.06
CA GLY A 129 0.75 4.12 -3.80
C GLY A 129 1.20 3.03 -2.84
N LEU A 130 1.57 1.85 -3.36
CA LEU A 130 2.04 0.74 -2.53
C LEU A 130 3.32 1.11 -1.77
N GLY A 131 4.28 1.74 -2.47
CA GLY A 131 5.52 2.17 -1.83
C GLY A 131 5.33 3.33 -0.86
N ILE A 132 4.45 4.27 -1.18
CA ILE A 132 4.10 5.36 -0.25
C ILE A 132 3.46 4.80 1.02
N LEU A 133 2.56 3.82 0.90
CA LEU A 133 1.96 3.15 2.05
C LEU A 133 3.01 2.44 2.90
N ALA A 134 3.89 1.66 2.29
CA ALA A 134 4.97 0.97 2.98
C ALA A 134 5.91 1.94 3.70
N GLY A 135 6.25 3.06 3.07
CA GLY A 135 7.04 4.14 3.67
C GLY A 135 6.35 4.79 4.87
N ASP A 136 5.08 5.12 4.72
CA ASP A 136 4.25 5.69 5.80
C ASP A 136 4.12 4.69 6.97
N TYR A 137 3.97 3.41 6.66
CA TYR A 137 3.82 2.36 7.66
C TYR A 137 5.05 2.22 8.56
N ILE A 138 6.25 2.22 7.98
CA ILE A 138 7.48 2.14 8.78
C ILE A 138 7.82 3.45 9.50
N LYS A 139 7.38 4.62 9.00
CA LYS A 139 7.44 5.88 9.75
C LYS A 139 6.55 5.84 10.99
N GLU A 140 5.31 5.36 10.82
CA GLU A 140 4.39 5.18 11.94
C GLU A 140 4.91 4.13 12.93
N ALA A 141 5.52 3.04 12.47
CA ALA A 141 6.14 2.06 13.35
C ALA A 141 7.19 2.71 14.27
N SER A 142 7.92 3.71 13.76
CA SER A 142 8.84 4.51 14.58
C SER A 142 8.11 5.37 15.60
N ASP A 143 7.07 6.09 15.20
CA ASP A 143 6.30 6.97 16.08
C ASP A 143 5.48 6.17 17.11
N TYR A 144 4.88 5.07 16.69
CA TYR A 144 4.12 4.14 17.54
C TYR A 144 5.01 3.25 18.41
N ARG A 145 6.33 3.21 18.10
CA ARG A 145 7.37 2.43 18.78
C ARG A 145 7.19 0.91 18.66
N VAL A 146 6.72 0.43 17.50
CA VAL A 146 6.67 -1.01 17.18
C VAL A 146 8.07 -1.49 16.84
N ASN A 147 8.50 -2.62 17.39
CA ASN A 147 9.75 -3.27 17.00
C ASN A 147 9.58 -3.88 15.59
N MET A 148 9.89 -3.09 14.57
CA MET A 148 9.76 -3.49 13.18
C MET A 148 11.11 -3.43 12.47
N THR A 149 11.37 -4.44 11.64
CA THR A 149 12.50 -4.47 10.71
C THR A 149 11.92 -4.56 9.30
N ALA A 150 12.27 -3.63 8.44
CA ALA A 150 11.82 -3.62 7.06
C ALA A 150 12.90 -4.12 6.09
N VAL A 151 12.47 -4.79 5.03
CA VAL A 151 13.34 -5.40 4.01
C VAL A 151 12.90 -4.95 2.63
N GLY A 152 13.84 -4.50 1.81
CA GLY A 152 13.59 -4.05 0.46
C GLY A 152 14.86 -3.99 -0.40
N PHE A 153 14.80 -3.23 -1.48
CA PHE A 153 15.90 -3.06 -2.43
C PHE A 153 16.42 -1.63 -2.48
N LEU A 154 17.71 -1.50 -2.75
CA LEU A 154 18.31 -0.25 -3.18
C LEU A 154 18.51 -0.27 -4.69
N TYR A 155 17.65 0.44 -5.41
CA TYR A 155 17.71 0.47 -6.87
C TYR A 155 18.76 1.45 -7.38
N ARG A 156 19.56 1.03 -8.36
CA ARG A 156 20.56 1.91 -8.99
C ARG A 156 19.90 3.07 -9.74
N TYR A 157 18.82 2.80 -10.48
CA TYR A 157 18.10 3.80 -11.26
C TYR A 157 16.74 4.14 -10.63
N GLY A 158 16.19 3.24 -9.81
CA GLY A 158 14.91 3.41 -9.15
C GLY A 158 13.74 3.46 -10.11
N TYR A 159 12.85 4.44 -9.90
CA TYR A 159 11.78 4.77 -10.82
C TYR A 159 12.12 6.05 -11.58
N PHE A 160 11.62 6.21 -12.80
CA PHE A 160 12.04 7.27 -13.70
C PHE A 160 11.60 8.68 -13.25
N THR A 161 12.33 9.69 -13.68
CA THR A 161 11.87 11.07 -13.71
C THR A 161 11.17 11.35 -15.04
N GLN A 162 10.03 12.05 -14.98
CA GLN A 162 9.23 12.35 -16.15
C GLN A 162 9.61 13.72 -16.72
N SER A 163 9.81 13.78 -18.03
CA SER A 163 9.70 15.00 -18.82
C SER A 163 8.69 14.81 -19.94
N LEU A 164 8.17 15.89 -20.48
CA LEU A 164 7.23 15.88 -21.59
C LEU A 164 7.87 16.52 -22.82
N SER A 165 7.63 15.91 -23.97
CA SER A 165 7.98 16.52 -25.26
C SER A 165 7.02 17.65 -25.62
N LEU A 166 7.34 18.39 -26.69
CA LEU A 166 6.50 19.50 -27.21
C LEU A 166 5.07 19.06 -27.53
N ASP A 167 4.89 17.83 -28.00
CA ASP A 167 3.61 17.23 -28.33
C ASP A 167 2.96 16.48 -27.14
N GLY A 168 3.52 16.62 -25.95
CA GLY A 168 2.94 16.07 -24.71
C GLY A 168 3.24 14.60 -24.46
N GLN A 169 4.22 14.01 -25.18
CA GLN A 169 4.61 12.62 -24.92
C GLN A 169 5.48 12.51 -23.68
N GLN A 170 5.18 11.51 -22.85
CA GLN A 170 6.00 11.20 -21.68
C GLN A 170 7.33 10.59 -22.10
N ILE A 171 8.41 11.19 -21.57
CA ILE A 171 9.78 10.69 -21.66
C ILE A 171 10.20 10.20 -20.28
N ALA A 172 10.61 8.93 -20.20
CA ALA A 172 11.12 8.34 -18.97
C ALA A 172 12.64 8.49 -18.92
N ASN A 173 13.13 9.24 -17.92
CA ASN A 173 14.56 9.48 -17.72
C ASN A 173 15.04 8.66 -16.51
N TYR A 174 16.06 7.82 -16.73
CA TYR A 174 16.67 7.02 -15.69
C TYR A 174 18.08 7.52 -15.42
N GLU A 175 18.31 8.05 -14.23
CA GLU A 175 19.61 8.52 -13.78
C GLU A 175 20.13 7.61 -12.67
N PRO A 176 21.41 7.18 -12.72
CA PRO A 176 21.97 6.32 -11.68
C PRO A 176 22.10 7.08 -10.37
N GLN A 177 21.60 6.50 -9.29
CA GLN A 177 21.77 7.04 -7.95
C GLN A 177 23.20 6.83 -7.45
N ASN A 178 23.81 7.87 -6.88
CA ASN A 178 25.04 7.74 -6.12
C ASN A 178 24.68 7.43 -4.66
N PHE A 179 24.83 6.19 -4.24
CA PHE A 179 24.41 5.73 -2.91
C PHE A 179 25.11 6.45 -1.76
N ASN A 180 26.32 6.96 -1.97
CA ASN A 180 27.06 7.75 -0.98
C ASN A 180 26.48 9.18 -0.77
N GLN A 181 25.59 9.60 -1.62
CA GLN A 181 24.90 10.90 -1.55
C GLN A 181 23.45 10.78 -1.06
N LEU A 182 23.03 9.57 -0.67
CA LEU A 182 21.69 9.31 -0.18
C LEU A 182 21.65 9.27 1.37
N PRO A 183 20.49 9.50 1.99
CA PRO A 183 20.32 9.42 3.44
C PRO A 183 20.26 7.94 3.92
N ILE A 184 21.25 7.17 3.59
CA ILE A 184 21.43 5.76 3.93
C ILE A 184 22.87 5.51 4.35
N ASP A 185 23.09 4.42 5.07
CA ASP A 185 24.41 3.97 5.48
C ASP A 185 24.70 2.54 4.97
N PRO A 186 25.95 2.22 4.63
CA PRO A 186 26.34 0.82 4.46
C PRO A 186 26.27 0.10 5.80
N VAL A 187 25.82 -1.15 5.80
CA VAL A 187 25.94 -2.00 6.98
C VAL A 187 27.36 -2.59 7.00
N LEU A 188 28.08 -2.36 8.09
CA LEU A 188 29.48 -2.77 8.22
C LEU A 188 29.59 -4.02 9.10
N ASP A 189 30.60 -4.84 8.80
CA ASP A 189 31.03 -5.96 9.64
C ASP A 189 31.95 -5.49 10.78
N GLU A 190 32.46 -6.42 11.57
CA GLU A 190 33.34 -6.14 12.71
C GLU A 190 34.67 -5.50 12.28
N ASN A 191 35.09 -5.67 11.03
CA ASN A 191 36.33 -5.12 10.47
C ASN A 191 36.10 -3.76 9.78
N GLY A 192 34.87 -3.23 9.81
CA GLY A 192 34.50 -1.97 9.17
C GLY A 192 34.31 -2.08 7.65
N GLN A 193 34.18 -3.29 7.11
CA GLN A 193 33.88 -3.53 5.70
C GLN A 193 32.37 -3.69 5.49
N GLN A 194 31.88 -3.28 4.32
CA GLN A 194 30.46 -3.43 4.01
C GLN A 194 30.06 -4.90 3.97
N LEU A 195 29.02 -5.21 4.72
CA LEU A 195 28.48 -6.56 4.82
C LEU A 195 27.85 -6.98 3.49
N ILE A 196 28.19 -8.18 3.06
CA ILE A 196 27.75 -8.79 1.80
C ILE A 196 26.92 -10.02 2.13
N LEU A 197 25.74 -10.10 1.53
CA LEU A 197 24.88 -11.27 1.56
C LEU A 197 25.18 -12.14 0.35
N GLU A 198 25.40 -13.42 0.60
CA GLU A 198 25.52 -14.46 -0.42
C GLU A 198 24.17 -15.17 -0.56
N VAL A 199 23.56 -15.08 -1.75
CA VAL A 199 22.28 -15.72 -2.04
C VAL A 199 22.49 -16.77 -3.13
N PRO A 200 22.26 -18.06 -2.83
CA PRO A 200 22.42 -19.13 -3.81
C PRO A 200 21.29 -19.06 -4.84
N TYR A 201 21.65 -18.77 -6.08
CA TYR A 201 20.79 -18.90 -7.25
C TYR A 201 21.14 -20.17 -8.03
N PRO A 202 20.31 -20.65 -8.96
CA PRO A 202 20.61 -21.82 -9.76
C PRO A 202 21.97 -21.70 -10.47
N GLY A 203 22.89 -22.60 -10.12
CA GLY A 203 24.23 -22.71 -10.74
C GLY A 203 25.21 -21.57 -10.40
N ARG A 204 24.85 -20.61 -9.54
CA ARG A 204 25.73 -19.51 -9.16
C ARG A 204 25.35 -18.86 -7.81
N MET A 205 26.26 -18.06 -7.30
CA MET A 205 26.04 -17.24 -6.12
C MET A 205 25.80 -15.79 -6.54
N ILE A 206 24.78 -15.14 -5.96
CA ILE A 206 24.53 -13.70 -6.11
C ILE A 206 25.00 -13.00 -4.84
N TYR A 207 25.75 -11.94 -5.01
CA TYR A 207 26.31 -11.14 -3.93
C TYR A 207 25.54 -9.82 -3.81
N ALA A 208 24.88 -9.59 -2.68
CA ALA A 208 24.16 -8.36 -2.41
C ALA A 208 24.83 -7.57 -1.30
N LYS A 209 25.20 -6.33 -1.55
CA LYS A 209 25.60 -5.39 -0.51
C LYS A 209 24.39 -5.01 0.33
N ILE A 210 24.57 -4.92 1.63
CA ILE A 210 23.52 -4.55 2.56
C ILE A 210 23.67 -3.08 2.93
N TRP A 211 22.61 -2.29 2.65
CA TRP A 211 22.48 -0.90 3.06
C TRP A 211 21.38 -0.75 4.10
N ARG A 212 21.40 0.34 4.83
CA ARG A 212 20.41 0.64 5.87
C ARG A 212 19.92 2.07 5.73
N ALA A 213 18.60 2.25 5.67
CA ALA A 213 17.95 3.52 5.89
C ALA A 213 17.41 3.55 7.33
N ASN A 214 17.80 4.59 8.10
CA ASN A 214 17.29 4.81 9.44
C ASN A 214 16.03 5.66 9.35
N VAL A 215 14.87 5.05 9.62
CA VAL A 215 13.57 5.71 9.59
C VAL A 215 13.13 5.96 11.03
N GLY A 216 13.63 7.04 11.61
CA GLY A 216 13.53 7.24 13.06
C GLY A 216 14.19 6.08 13.80
N ARG A 217 13.42 5.36 14.61
CA ARG A 217 13.86 4.19 15.39
C ARG A 217 13.91 2.90 14.56
N ILE A 218 13.27 2.87 13.38
CA ILE A 218 13.11 1.70 12.54
C ILE A 218 14.26 1.59 11.54
N LYS A 219 14.70 0.37 11.28
CA LYS A 219 15.73 0.07 10.29
C LYS A 219 15.11 -0.60 9.08
N LEU A 220 15.33 0.01 7.92
CA LEU A 220 15.04 -0.58 6.62
C LEU A 220 16.34 -1.06 6.01
N TYR A 221 16.47 -2.37 5.84
CA TYR A 221 17.60 -2.98 5.16
C TYR A 221 17.30 -3.14 3.67
N LEU A 222 18.26 -2.70 2.86
CA LEU A 222 18.14 -2.61 1.41
C LEU A 222 19.23 -3.45 0.74
N LEU A 223 18.81 -4.35 -0.14
CA LEU A 223 19.72 -5.22 -0.89
C LEU A 223 20.12 -4.58 -2.22
N ASP A 224 21.40 -4.64 -2.53
CA ASP A 224 22.02 -4.05 -3.71
C ASP A 224 22.91 -5.08 -4.41
N THR A 225 22.48 -5.55 -5.60
CA THR A 225 23.26 -6.49 -6.42
C THR A 225 24.18 -5.81 -7.43
N ASP A 226 24.09 -4.48 -7.58
CA ASP A 226 24.90 -3.73 -8.55
C ASP A 226 26.32 -3.48 -8.05
N ASN A 227 27.10 -4.56 -8.02
CA ASN A 227 28.50 -4.55 -7.60
C ASN A 227 29.34 -5.51 -8.44
N ASP A 228 30.66 -5.34 -8.39
CA ASP A 228 31.61 -6.05 -9.27
C ASP A 228 31.79 -7.56 -8.98
N MET A 229 31.24 -8.07 -7.90
CA MET A 229 31.25 -9.50 -7.59
C MET A 229 30.23 -10.28 -8.41
N ASN A 230 29.24 -9.60 -8.97
CA ASN A 230 28.22 -10.19 -9.84
C ASN A 230 28.55 -10.00 -11.31
N SER A 231 28.05 -10.92 -12.14
CA SER A 231 28.02 -10.71 -13.58
C SER A 231 27.22 -9.46 -13.94
N GLU A 232 27.49 -8.85 -15.08
CA GLU A 232 26.73 -7.68 -15.56
C GLU A 232 25.23 -7.96 -15.61
N TRP A 233 24.87 -9.18 -15.98
CA TRP A 233 23.49 -9.66 -16.02
C TRP A 233 22.82 -9.71 -14.63
N ASP A 234 23.54 -10.16 -13.61
CA ASP A 234 23.03 -10.27 -12.25
C ASP A 234 23.04 -8.95 -11.49
N ARG A 235 23.94 -8.03 -11.85
CA ARG A 235 23.93 -6.66 -11.34
C ARG A 235 22.59 -5.96 -11.62
N SER A 236 21.95 -6.25 -12.75
CA SER A 236 20.71 -5.64 -13.18
C SER A 236 19.48 -6.02 -12.36
N ILE A 237 19.54 -7.01 -11.47
CA ILE A 237 18.40 -7.43 -10.63
C ILE A 237 17.86 -6.25 -9.82
N THR A 238 18.72 -5.42 -9.24
CA THR A 238 18.34 -4.22 -8.47
C THR A 238 18.56 -2.91 -9.24
N HIS A 239 18.47 -2.90 -10.56
CA HIS A 239 18.58 -1.67 -11.35
C HIS A 239 17.30 -0.85 -11.31
N GLN A 240 16.16 -1.43 -11.66
CA GLN A 240 14.90 -0.72 -11.84
C GLN A 240 13.76 -1.41 -11.10
N LEU A 241 12.94 -0.60 -10.46
CA LEU A 241 11.69 -1.05 -9.88
C LEU A 241 10.68 -1.33 -11.00
N TYR A 242 10.13 -2.55 -11.01
CA TYR A 242 9.21 -3.05 -12.06
C TYR A 242 9.81 -3.01 -13.48
N GLY A 243 11.12 -3.07 -13.59
CA GLY A 243 11.81 -3.13 -14.87
C GLY A 243 12.11 -4.58 -15.30
N GLY A 244 12.41 -4.74 -16.59
CA GLY A 244 12.77 -6.02 -17.19
C GLY A 244 11.57 -6.90 -17.55
N ASP A 245 11.84 -8.17 -17.77
CA ASP A 245 10.88 -9.22 -18.13
C ASP A 245 10.43 -10.05 -16.92
N TRP A 246 9.63 -11.09 -17.16
CA TRP A 246 9.17 -12.01 -16.14
C TRP A 246 10.32 -12.79 -15.45
N GLU A 247 11.42 -13.01 -16.14
CA GLU A 247 12.60 -13.63 -15.52
C GLU A 247 13.29 -12.67 -14.53
N ASN A 248 13.39 -11.39 -14.88
CA ASN A 248 13.89 -10.41 -13.93
C ASN A 248 12.94 -10.26 -12.73
N ARG A 249 11.63 -10.38 -12.96
CA ARG A 249 10.62 -10.34 -11.89
C ARG A 249 10.81 -11.47 -10.88
N ILE A 250 10.94 -12.72 -11.33
CA ILE A 250 11.16 -13.84 -10.40
C ILE A 250 12.50 -13.73 -9.68
N LYS A 251 13.55 -13.20 -10.35
CA LYS A 251 14.84 -12.93 -9.69
C LYS A 251 14.70 -11.93 -8.56
N GLN A 252 13.92 -10.85 -8.76
CA GLN A 252 13.66 -9.86 -7.72
C GLN A 252 12.86 -10.46 -6.56
N GLU A 253 11.82 -11.23 -6.83
CA GLU A 253 11.01 -11.88 -5.79
C GLU A 253 11.80 -12.93 -5.01
N TYR A 254 12.68 -13.66 -5.69
CA TYR A 254 13.63 -14.58 -5.06
C TYR A 254 14.58 -13.84 -4.10
N LEU A 255 15.17 -12.74 -4.57
CA LEU A 255 16.08 -11.93 -3.76
C LEU A 255 15.35 -11.32 -2.56
N LEU A 256 14.15 -10.80 -2.75
CA LEU A 256 13.38 -10.18 -1.67
C LEU A 256 13.01 -11.20 -0.59
N GLY A 257 12.36 -12.28 -1.00
CA GLY A 257 11.83 -13.29 -0.08
C GLY A 257 12.92 -14.14 0.52
N ILE A 258 13.59 -14.89 -0.31
CA ILE A 258 14.64 -15.83 0.12
C ILE A 258 15.88 -15.06 0.62
N GLY A 259 16.37 -14.13 -0.18
CA GLY A 259 17.51 -13.29 0.20
C GLY A 259 17.21 -12.44 1.43
N GLY A 260 16.01 -11.89 1.56
CA GLY A 260 15.61 -11.10 2.73
C GLY A 260 15.61 -11.89 4.03
N VAL A 261 15.11 -13.13 4.03
CA VAL A 261 15.17 -14.01 5.21
C VAL A 261 16.62 -14.39 5.55
N LEU A 262 17.42 -14.73 4.56
CA LEU A 262 18.84 -15.01 4.75
C LEU A 262 19.60 -13.79 5.32
N MET A 263 19.25 -12.59 4.88
CA MET A 263 19.80 -11.34 5.40
C MET A 263 19.45 -11.13 6.87
N LEU A 264 18.19 -11.29 7.24
CA LEU A 264 17.76 -11.17 8.64
C LEU A 264 18.52 -12.15 9.54
N LYS A 265 18.70 -13.39 9.05
CA LYS A 265 19.47 -14.42 9.75
C LYS A 265 20.95 -14.02 9.91
N LYS A 266 21.58 -13.52 8.84
CA LYS A 266 22.96 -13.01 8.88
C LYS A 266 23.14 -11.85 9.85
N LEU A 267 22.12 -10.99 9.98
CA LEU A 267 22.12 -9.87 10.92
C LEU A 267 21.72 -10.28 12.35
N GLY A 268 21.36 -11.54 12.59
CA GLY A 268 20.90 -12.03 13.90
C GLY A 268 19.55 -11.48 14.33
N ILE A 269 18.72 -11.05 13.38
CA ILE A 269 17.41 -10.48 13.63
C ILE A 269 16.36 -11.59 13.61
N LYS A 270 15.66 -11.75 14.75
CA LYS A 270 14.57 -12.72 14.90
C LYS A 270 13.33 -11.97 15.34
N ASN A 271 12.36 -11.86 14.46
CA ASN A 271 11.07 -11.26 14.76
C ASN A 271 9.97 -12.34 14.86
N GLU A 272 8.89 -11.99 15.56
CA GLU A 272 7.79 -12.91 15.81
C GLU A 272 6.85 -13.06 14.61
N ILE A 273 6.65 -11.96 13.86
CA ILE A 273 5.70 -11.88 12.74
C ILE A 273 6.44 -11.56 11.44
N TYR A 274 5.97 -12.16 10.35
CA TYR A 274 6.44 -11.91 8.98
C TYR A 274 5.28 -11.40 8.14
N HIS A 275 5.36 -10.16 7.70
CA HIS A 275 4.32 -9.51 6.93
C HIS A 275 4.71 -9.42 5.45
N CYS A 276 3.97 -10.14 4.61
CA CYS A 276 4.07 -10.08 3.16
C CYS A 276 3.21 -8.91 2.64
N ASN A 277 3.85 -7.81 2.28
CA ASN A 277 3.17 -6.68 1.66
C ASN A 277 3.06 -6.90 0.15
N GLU A 278 1.99 -7.54 -0.29
CA GLU A 278 1.72 -8.07 -1.63
C GLU A 278 2.40 -9.42 -1.92
N GLY A 279 1.94 -10.09 -2.97
CA GLY A 279 2.38 -11.43 -3.38
C GLY A 279 3.87 -11.53 -3.72
N HIS A 280 4.47 -10.43 -4.19
CA HIS A 280 5.89 -10.39 -4.53
C HIS A 280 6.85 -10.70 -3.37
N ALA A 281 6.38 -10.64 -2.13
CA ALA A 281 7.16 -10.98 -0.94
C ALA A 281 6.98 -12.44 -0.48
N ALA A 282 6.07 -13.21 -1.08
CA ALA A 282 5.62 -14.51 -0.57
C ALA A 282 6.72 -15.56 -0.43
N LEU A 283 7.80 -15.51 -1.24
CA LEU A 283 8.92 -16.46 -1.15
C LEU A 283 9.69 -16.36 0.17
N LEU A 284 9.45 -15.34 0.99
CA LEU A 284 9.98 -15.32 2.36
C LEU A 284 9.52 -16.56 3.15
N ASN A 285 8.29 -17.01 2.93
CA ASN A 285 7.75 -18.20 3.60
C ASN A 285 8.39 -19.49 3.05
N LEU A 286 8.80 -19.54 1.80
CA LEU A 286 9.53 -20.69 1.25
C LEU A 286 10.88 -20.89 1.97
N GLN A 287 11.64 -19.83 2.16
CA GLN A 287 12.91 -19.93 2.91
C GLN A 287 12.67 -20.28 4.38
N ARG A 288 11.65 -19.73 5.01
CA ARG A 288 11.29 -20.08 6.40
C ARG A 288 10.89 -21.56 6.54
N LEU A 289 10.17 -22.12 5.56
CA LEU A 289 9.86 -23.56 5.51
C LEU A 289 11.14 -24.38 5.44
N VAL A 290 12.09 -24.00 4.57
CA VAL A 290 13.41 -24.67 4.47
C VAL A 290 14.13 -24.63 5.81
N ASP A 291 14.16 -23.49 6.49
CA ASP A 291 14.85 -23.34 7.76
C ASP A 291 14.27 -24.28 8.83
N TYR A 292 12.94 -24.35 8.99
CA TYR A 292 12.31 -25.26 9.96
C TYR A 292 12.52 -26.74 9.63
N VAL A 293 12.48 -27.10 8.34
CA VAL A 293 12.75 -28.50 7.93
C VAL A 293 14.20 -28.86 8.16
N GLN A 294 15.15 -28.02 7.76
CA GLN A 294 16.57 -28.32 7.80
C GLN A 294 17.22 -28.13 9.18
N GLU A 295 16.79 -27.15 9.93
CA GLU A 295 17.42 -26.77 11.21
C GLU A 295 16.70 -27.38 12.41
N ASP A 296 15.36 -27.41 12.40
CA ASP A 296 14.53 -27.94 13.49
C ASP A 296 14.08 -29.39 13.25
N GLY A 297 14.35 -29.96 12.07
CA GLY A 297 14.05 -31.34 11.73
C GLY A 297 12.55 -31.64 11.60
N LEU A 298 11.71 -30.63 11.34
CA LEU A 298 10.29 -30.78 11.13
C LEU A 298 10.00 -31.40 9.75
N SER A 299 8.90 -32.15 9.63
CA SER A 299 8.34 -32.47 8.33
C SER A 299 7.83 -31.19 7.63
N PHE A 300 7.64 -31.24 6.30
CA PHE A 300 7.09 -30.11 5.56
C PHE A 300 5.74 -29.64 6.13
N ASN A 301 4.84 -30.56 6.43
CA ASN A 301 3.53 -30.24 6.98
C ASN A 301 3.62 -29.59 8.36
N GLU A 302 4.50 -30.09 9.23
CA GLU A 302 4.76 -29.49 10.55
C GLU A 302 5.36 -28.08 10.42
N ALA A 303 6.34 -27.91 9.54
CA ALA A 303 6.94 -26.62 9.25
C ALA A 303 5.90 -25.62 8.67
N LEU A 304 4.99 -26.10 7.83
CA LEU A 304 3.93 -25.27 7.25
C LEU A 304 2.98 -24.72 8.33
N GLU A 305 2.56 -25.56 9.30
CA GLU A 305 1.73 -25.07 10.43
C GLU A 305 2.45 -23.97 11.23
N VAL A 306 3.74 -24.14 11.47
CA VAL A 306 4.55 -23.16 12.22
C VAL A 306 4.73 -21.86 11.42
N VAL A 307 5.09 -21.95 10.14
CA VAL A 307 5.31 -20.79 9.28
C VAL A 307 4.03 -19.97 9.11
N ARG A 308 2.90 -20.66 8.82
CA ARG A 308 1.59 -20.02 8.68
C ARG A 308 1.22 -19.20 9.90
N SER A 309 1.42 -19.75 11.10
CA SER A 309 0.99 -19.15 12.37
C SER A 309 1.54 -17.75 12.65
N SER A 310 2.60 -17.36 11.97
CA SER A 310 3.29 -16.07 12.15
C SER A 310 3.45 -15.29 10.85
N ALA A 311 2.63 -15.57 9.85
CA ALA A 311 2.71 -14.94 8.54
C ALA A 311 1.38 -14.31 8.14
N LEU A 312 1.43 -13.01 7.77
CA LEU A 312 0.31 -12.22 7.29
C LEU A 312 0.53 -11.84 5.82
N TYR A 313 -0.50 -11.96 5.00
CA TYR A 313 -0.52 -11.53 3.61
C TYR A 313 -1.49 -10.36 3.41
N THR A 314 -0.98 -9.22 2.97
CA THR A 314 -1.79 -8.06 2.57
C THR A 314 -1.88 -7.97 1.06
N VAL A 315 -3.09 -8.03 0.54
CA VAL A 315 -3.41 -7.90 -0.89
C VAL A 315 -3.62 -6.44 -1.23
N HIS A 316 -2.94 -5.94 -2.27
CA HIS A 316 -3.14 -4.59 -2.79
C HIS A 316 -3.77 -4.57 -4.18
N THR A 317 -3.77 -5.69 -4.88
CA THR A 317 -4.22 -5.80 -6.26
C THR A 317 -5.69 -6.22 -6.32
N PRO A 318 -6.57 -5.42 -6.95
CA PRO A 318 -8.02 -5.67 -6.95
C PRO A 318 -8.50 -6.58 -8.09
N VAL A 319 -7.61 -7.02 -8.98
CA VAL A 319 -7.94 -7.83 -10.17
C VAL A 319 -6.98 -8.99 -10.36
N PRO A 320 -7.45 -10.20 -10.77
CA PRO A 320 -6.58 -11.37 -10.96
C PRO A 320 -5.41 -11.14 -11.91
N ALA A 321 -5.62 -10.44 -13.02
CA ALA A 321 -4.60 -10.17 -14.03
C ALA A 321 -3.43 -9.29 -13.55
N GLY A 322 -3.57 -8.63 -12.41
CA GLY A 322 -2.51 -7.80 -11.81
C GLY A 322 -1.61 -8.55 -10.83
N HIS A 323 -1.91 -9.82 -10.53
CA HIS A 323 -1.08 -10.66 -9.66
C HIS A 323 0.08 -11.29 -10.44
N ASP A 324 1.12 -11.70 -9.72
CA ASP A 324 2.28 -12.36 -10.31
C ASP A 324 2.03 -13.86 -10.49
N TYR A 325 2.20 -14.31 -11.73
CA TYR A 325 2.08 -15.71 -12.14
C TYR A 325 3.33 -16.13 -12.92
N PHE A 326 3.88 -17.30 -12.61
CA PHE A 326 5.04 -17.83 -13.30
C PHE A 326 4.71 -19.16 -13.97
N ASP A 327 5.11 -19.29 -15.25
CA ASP A 327 5.02 -20.56 -15.95
C ASP A 327 5.88 -21.61 -15.24
N GLU A 328 5.44 -22.88 -15.26
CA GLU A 328 6.11 -23.97 -14.56
C GLU A 328 7.59 -24.12 -14.96
N GLY A 329 7.91 -23.92 -16.25
CA GLY A 329 9.30 -23.97 -16.73
C GLY A 329 10.18 -22.86 -16.14
N LEU A 330 9.68 -21.62 -16.10
CA LEU A 330 10.40 -20.50 -15.48
C LEU A 330 10.51 -20.66 -13.97
N PHE A 331 9.43 -21.03 -13.30
CA PHE A 331 9.42 -21.28 -11.86
C PHE A 331 10.38 -22.41 -11.50
N GLY A 332 10.36 -23.51 -12.25
CA GLY A 332 11.26 -24.66 -12.07
C GLY A 332 12.73 -24.34 -12.25
N LYS A 333 13.06 -23.40 -13.14
CA LYS A 333 14.45 -22.94 -13.33
C LYS A 333 15.04 -22.38 -12.02
N TYR A 334 14.21 -21.66 -11.21
CA TYR A 334 14.66 -21.04 -9.96
C TYR A 334 14.35 -21.85 -8.71
N MET A 335 13.26 -22.63 -8.71
CA MET A 335 12.77 -23.34 -7.53
C MET A 335 13.02 -24.85 -7.55
N GLY A 336 13.67 -25.37 -8.60
CA GLY A 336 13.83 -26.82 -8.79
C GLY A 336 14.58 -27.57 -7.70
N GLU A 337 15.39 -26.87 -6.90
CA GLU A 337 16.13 -27.48 -5.79
C GLU A 337 15.35 -27.49 -4.46
N PHE A 338 14.27 -26.72 -4.35
CA PHE A 338 13.53 -26.57 -3.09
C PHE A 338 12.76 -27.82 -2.66
N PRO A 339 12.14 -28.61 -3.55
CA PRO A 339 11.47 -29.85 -3.14
C PRO A 339 12.36 -30.79 -2.34
N ALA A 340 13.62 -30.98 -2.78
CA ALA A 340 14.59 -31.80 -2.05
C ALA A 340 14.93 -31.26 -0.66
N LYS A 341 15.00 -29.90 -0.52
CA LYS A 341 15.24 -29.23 0.76
C LYS A 341 14.05 -29.35 1.72
N LEU A 342 12.86 -29.48 1.16
CA LEU A 342 11.61 -29.56 1.91
C LEU A 342 11.12 -31.00 2.16
N GLY A 343 11.69 -31.99 1.47
CA GLY A 343 11.25 -33.38 1.55
C GLY A 343 9.90 -33.64 0.88
N ILE A 344 9.57 -32.88 -0.19
CA ILE A 344 8.31 -32.98 -0.95
C ILE A 344 8.61 -33.21 -2.44
N SER A 345 7.59 -33.55 -3.21
CA SER A 345 7.68 -33.64 -4.66
C SER A 345 7.62 -32.28 -5.33
N TRP A 346 8.04 -32.20 -6.61
CA TRP A 346 7.84 -31.00 -7.42
C TRP A 346 6.36 -30.65 -7.59
N ALA A 347 5.50 -31.66 -7.75
CA ALA A 347 4.06 -31.47 -7.86
C ALA A 347 3.47 -30.83 -6.58
N ASP A 348 3.92 -31.26 -5.41
CA ASP A 348 3.47 -30.69 -4.14
C ASP A 348 3.84 -29.21 -4.05
N LEU A 349 5.05 -28.82 -4.45
CA LEU A 349 5.46 -27.41 -4.46
C LEU A 349 4.62 -26.59 -5.45
N MET A 350 4.40 -27.10 -6.67
CA MET A 350 3.55 -26.40 -7.65
C MET A 350 2.11 -26.23 -7.18
N ASN A 351 1.57 -27.26 -6.52
CA ASN A 351 0.21 -27.23 -5.98
C ASN A 351 0.02 -26.16 -4.89
N MET A 352 1.08 -25.75 -4.20
CA MET A 352 1.02 -24.64 -3.25
C MET A 352 0.68 -23.29 -3.90
N GLY A 353 0.93 -23.13 -5.19
CA GLY A 353 0.64 -21.92 -5.95
C GLY A 353 -0.50 -22.07 -6.97
N ARG A 354 -1.30 -23.16 -6.88
CA ARG A 354 -2.41 -23.44 -7.81
C ARG A 354 -3.75 -23.52 -7.09
N GLU A 355 -4.80 -22.99 -7.70
CA GLU A 355 -6.17 -23.16 -7.21
C GLU A 355 -6.71 -24.57 -7.51
N ASN A 356 -6.32 -25.12 -8.68
CA ASN A 356 -6.61 -26.48 -9.06
C ASN A 356 -5.35 -27.32 -8.95
N ILE A 357 -5.33 -28.19 -7.94
CA ILE A 357 -4.22 -29.14 -7.74
C ILE A 357 -4.10 -30.08 -8.94
N ASP A 358 -2.87 -30.49 -9.24
CA ASP A 358 -2.53 -31.39 -10.35
C ASP A 358 -2.96 -30.85 -11.75
N SER A 359 -3.15 -29.54 -11.87
CA SER A 359 -3.50 -28.86 -13.12
C SER A 359 -2.26 -28.34 -13.85
N GLN A 360 -2.47 -27.73 -15.02
CA GLN A 360 -1.43 -27.02 -15.77
C GLN A 360 -1.45 -25.49 -15.51
N GLU A 361 -2.10 -25.06 -14.42
CA GLU A 361 -2.12 -23.63 -14.04
C GLU A 361 -0.70 -23.14 -13.75
N ARG A 362 -0.46 -21.88 -14.08
CA ARG A 362 0.78 -21.19 -13.68
C ARG A 362 0.85 -21.08 -12.14
N PHE A 363 2.05 -21.01 -11.62
CA PHE A 363 2.25 -20.76 -10.19
C PHE A 363 1.86 -19.33 -9.83
N SER A 364 0.86 -19.17 -8.98
CA SER A 364 0.40 -17.87 -8.46
C SER A 364 1.10 -17.55 -7.15
N MET A 365 1.77 -16.40 -7.09
CA MET A 365 2.40 -15.93 -5.86
C MET A 365 1.38 -15.59 -4.78
N SER A 366 0.20 -15.12 -5.16
CA SER A 366 -0.89 -14.82 -4.23
C SER A 366 -1.50 -16.08 -3.64
N VAL A 367 -1.71 -17.13 -4.44
CA VAL A 367 -2.19 -18.42 -3.95
C VAL A 367 -1.16 -19.03 -3.00
N PHE A 368 0.12 -18.96 -3.35
CA PHE A 368 1.20 -19.40 -2.47
C PHE A 368 1.22 -18.62 -1.14
N ALA A 369 1.04 -17.30 -1.19
CA ALA A 369 0.94 -16.47 0.01
C ALA A 369 -0.25 -16.90 0.89
N LEU A 370 -1.43 -17.11 0.30
CA LEU A 370 -2.61 -17.58 1.04
C LEU A 370 -2.41 -18.96 1.67
N ASN A 371 -1.70 -19.87 0.99
CA ASN A 371 -1.40 -21.20 1.52
C ASN A 371 -0.32 -21.20 2.60
N THR A 372 0.53 -20.18 2.65
CA THR A 372 1.65 -20.10 3.60
C THR A 372 1.48 -19.03 4.69
N CYS A 373 0.42 -18.24 4.64
CA CYS A 373 0.04 -17.28 5.67
C CYS A 373 -1.24 -17.72 6.39
N GLN A 374 -1.28 -17.56 7.70
CA GLN A 374 -2.48 -17.85 8.49
C GLN A 374 -3.59 -16.84 8.23
N GLU A 375 -3.20 -15.58 8.10
CA GLU A 375 -4.11 -14.46 7.93
C GLU A 375 -3.86 -13.75 6.60
N ALA A 376 -4.93 -13.19 6.04
CA ALA A 376 -4.86 -12.36 4.85
C ALA A 376 -5.86 -11.21 4.94
N ASN A 377 -5.52 -10.06 4.35
CA ASN A 377 -6.41 -8.90 4.34
C ASN A 377 -6.33 -8.10 3.06
N GLY A 378 -7.46 -7.52 2.68
CA GLY A 378 -7.53 -6.41 1.73
C GLY A 378 -7.24 -5.07 2.40
N VAL A 379 -7.21 -3.99 1.62
CA VAL A 379 -6.77 -2.65 2.06
C VAL A 379 -7.90 -1.62 2.13
N SER A 380 -9.13 -2.06 2.04
CA SER A 380 -10.38 -1.36 2.36
C SER A 380 -11.48 -2.40 2.57
N TRP A 381 -12.61 -2.00 3.15
CA TRP A 381 -13.73 -2.92 3.31
C TRP A 381 -14.16 -3.52 1.96
N LEU A 382 -14.40 -2.67 0.96
CA LEU A 382 -14.82 -3.11 -0.37
C LEU A 382 -13.79 -4.04 -1.02
N HIS A 383 -12.51 -3.71 -0.87
CA HIS A 383 -11.41 -4.55 -1.40
C HIS A 383 -11.32 -5.90 -0.68
N GLY A 384 -11.62 -5.95 0.61
CA GLY A 384 -11.77 -7.21 1.35
C GLY A 384 -12.84 -8.11 0.72
N GLU A 385 -14.01 -7.55 0.41
CA GLU A 385 -15.10 -8.28 -0.27
C GLU A 385 -14.73 -8.70 -1.70
N VAL A 386 -14.02 -7.84 -2.45
CA VAL A 386 -13.49 -8.21 -3.77
C VAL A 386 -12.47 -9.35 -3.67
N SER A 387 -11.58 -9.30 -2.67
CA SER A 387 -10.55 -10.31 -2.45
C SER A 387 -11.14 -11.67 -2.06
N LYS A 388 -12.18 -11.71 -1.23
CA LYS A 388 -12.90 -12.95 -0.91
C LYS A 388 -13.43 -13.65 -2.17
N LYS A 389 -14.02 -12.88 -3.09
CA LYS A 389 -14.51 -13.40 -4.38
C LYS A 389 -13.37 -13.82 -5.30
N MET A 390 -12.31 -13.02 -5.37
CA MET A 390 -11.16 -13.26 -6.22
C MET A 390 -10.43 -14.56 -5.87
N PHE A 391 -10.34 -14.87 -4.58
CA PHE A 391 -9.66 -16.07 -4.07
C PHE A 391 -10.59 -17.23 -3.72
N GLN A 392 -11.84 -17.19 -4.13
CA GLN A 392 -12.82 -18.25 -3.88
C GLN A 392 -12.33 -19.64 -4.32
N GLY A 393 -11.59 -19.71 -5.44
CA GLY A 393 -11.05 -20.95 -5.98
C GLY A 393 -10.03 -21.66 -5.09
N VAL A 394 -9.39 -20.93 -4.15
CA VAL A 394 -8.42 -21.51 -3.21
C VAL A 394 -9.10 -22.43 -2.20
N TRP A 395 -10.31 -22.08 -1.75
CA TRP A 395 -11.07 -22.82 -0.73
C TRP A 395 -12.38 -23.32 -1.31
N LYS A 396 -12.31 -24.38 -2.11
CA LYS A 396 -13.47 -24.96 -2.78
C LYS A 396 -14.52 -25.45 -1.79
N GLY A 397 -15.78 -25.21 -2.13
CA GLY A 397 -16.92 -25.61 -1.30
C GLY A 397 -17.39 -24.56 -0.30
N TYR A 398 -16.63 -23.50 -0.07
CA TYR A 398 -17.04 -22.36 0.73
C TYR A 398 -17.56 -21.22 -0.13
N ALA A 399 -18.57 -20.50 0.33
CA ALA A 399 -19.00 -19.26 -0.28
C ALA A 399 -17.95 -18.14 -0.03
N PRO A 400 -17.82 -17.15 -0.90
CA PRO A 400 -16.91 -16.01 -0.67
C PRO A 400 -17.13 -15.34 0.68
N GLU A 401 -18.37 -15.21 1.11
CA GLU A 401 -18.78 -14.59 2.37
C GLU A 401 -18.25 -15.34 3.61
N GLU A 402 -17.91 -16.61 3.46
CA GLU A 402 -17.35 -17.45 4.53
C GLU A 402 -15.82 -17.35 4.63
N SER A 403 -15.18 -16.69 3.66
CA SER A 403 -13.73 -16.56 3.63
C SER A 403 -13.22 -15.76 4.82
N HIS A 404 -12.11 -16.20 5.40
CA HIS A 404 -11.43 -15.51 6.49
C HIS A 404 -10.59 -14.29 6.04
N VAL A 405 -10.50 -14.03 4.73
CA VAL A 405 -9.84 -12.81 4.24
C VAL A 405 -10.53 -11.59 4.83
N GLY A 406 -9.80 -10.85 5.66
CA GLY A 406 -10.29 -9.66 6.31
C GLY A 406 -9.94 -8.38 5.55
N TYR A 407 -9.99 -7.26 6.25
CA TYR A 407 -9.52 -5.99 5.71
C TYR A 407 -8.94 -5.11 6.83
N VAL A 408 -7.98 -4.28 6.44
CA VAL A 408 -7.54 -3.10 7.19
C VAL A 408 -7.51 -1.97 6.19
N THR A 409 -8.36 -0.96 6.37
CA THR A 409 -8.39 0.17 5.46
C THR A 409 -7.10 0.96 5.59
N ASN A 410 -6.47 1.28 4.46
CA ASN A 410 -5.25 2.06 4.45
C ASN A 410 -5.44 3.40 5.18
N GLY A 411 -4.37 3.89 5.75
CA GLY A 411 -4.27 5.21 6.34
C GLY A 411 -3.00 5.91 5.87
N VAL A 412 -2.78 7.11 6.32
CA VAL A 412 -1.63 7.93 5.94
C VAL A 412 -0.90 8.46 7.18
N HIS A 413 0.42 8.57 7.07
CA HIS A 413 1.25 9.11 8.14
C HIS A 413 1.02 10.63 8.25
N MET A 414 0.16 11.04 9.18
CA MET A 414 -0.28 12.43 9.33
C MET A 414 0.89 13.42 9.47
N PRO A 415 1.95 13.14 10.28
CA PRO A 415 3.09 14.05 10.38
C PRO A 415 3.85 14.26 9.07
N THR A 416 3.80 13.31 8.13
CA THR A 416 4.40 13.45 6.79
C THR A 416 3.55 14.32 5.88
N TRP A 417 2.21 14.13 5.88
CA TRP A 417 1.33 14.66 4.84
C TRP A 417 0.58 15.92 5.23
N ALA A 418 0.31 16.16 6.52
CA ALA A 418 -0.24 17.43 6.98
C ALA A 418 0.78 18.54 6.78
N ALA A 419 0.34 19.68 6.25
CA ALA A 419 1.16 20.88 6.15
C ALA A 419 1.65 21.33 7.53
N SER A 420 2.84 21.93 7.59
CA SER A 420 3.39 22.44 8.86
C SER A 420 2.42 23.39 9.56
N GLU A 421 1.75 24.26 8.81
CA GLU A 421 0.74 25.17 9.31
C GLU A 421 -0.44 24.45 9.96
N TRP A 422 -0.92 23.36 9.36
CA TRP A 422 -1.96 22.53 9.95
C TRP A 422 -1.47 21.80 11.20
N LYS A 423 -0.24 21.29 11.21
CA LYS A 423 0.34 20.63 12.38
C LYS A 423 0.46 21.57 13.58
N GLU A 424 0.90 22.80 13.35
CA GLU A 424 0.96 23.83 14.40
C GLU A 424 -0.45 24.20 14.88
N PHE A 425 -1.39 24.37 13.96
CA PHE A 425 -2.78 24.65 14.28
C PHE A 425 -3.41 23.51 15.10
N TYR A 426 -3.26 22.27 14.70
CA TYR A 426 -3.77 21.10 15.43
C TYR A 426 -3.15 20.96 16.81
N LYS A 427 -1.85 21.21 16.93
CA LYS A 427 -1.19 21.22 18.23
C LYS A 427 -1.73 22.31 19.17
N LYS A 428 -2.04 23.46 18.62
CA LYS A 428 -2.65 24.59 19.38
C LYS A 428 -4.09 24.27 19.81
N GLU A 429 -4.93 23.79 18.90
CA GLU A 429 -6.36 23.61 19.13
C GLU A 429 -6.72 22.27 19.79
N PHE A 430 -5.96 21.20 19.50
CA PHE A 430 -6.26 19.85 19.97
C PHE A 430 -5.38 19.42 21.15
N GLY A 431 -4.35 20.20 21.48
CA GLY A 431 -3.39 19.90 22.54
C GLY A 431 -2.04 19.41 22.03
N ALA A 432 -1.02 19.61 22.86
CA ALA A 432 0.37 19.31 22.50
C ALA A 432 0.61 17.81 22.23
N ASP A 433 -0.21 16.95 22.81
CA ASP A 433 -0.17 15.49 22.71
C ASP A 433 -1.09 14.88 21.65
N PHE A 434 -1.70 15.72 20.78
CA PHE A 434 -2.72 15.24 19.84
C PHE A 434 -2.21 14.12 18.91
N ILE A 435 -0.92 14.13 18.55
CA ILE A 435 -0.31 13.08 17.72
C ILE A 435 -0.48 11.69 18.34
N SER A 436 -0.38 11.57 19.65
CA SER A 436 -0.58 10.29 20.34
C SER A 436 -2.05 9.86 20.46
N ARG A 437 -2.98 10.76 20.13
CA ARG A 437 -4.43 10.54 20.17
C ARG A 437 -5.09 10.81 18.80
N GLN A 438 -4.32 10.80 17.74
CA GLN A 438 -4.78 11.15 16.39
C GLN A 438 -5.84 10.21 15.81
N GLU A 439 -5.99 9.03 16.36
CA GLU A 439 -7.02 8.06 15.95
C GLU A 439 -8.35 8.24 16.70
N ASP A 440 -8.40 9.10 17.72
CA ASP A 440 -9.63 9.41 18.48
C ASP A 440 -10.34 10.61 17.86
N GLU A 441 -11.53 10.39 17.32
CA GLU A 441 -12.39 11.44 16.72
C GLU A 441 -12.64 12.61 17.68
N LYS A 442 -12.73 12.35 18.98
CA LYS A 442 -12.92 13.40 19.99
C LYS A 442 -11.75 14.38 20.02
N THR A 443 -10.56 13.95 19.69
CA THR A 443 -9.36 14.81 19.62
C THR A 443 -9.48 15.86 18.53
N TRP A 444 -10.16 15.55 17.43
CA TRP A 444 -10.34 16.44 16.27
C TRP A 444 -11.58 17.32 16.35
N ALA A 445 -12.55 16.96 17.19
CA ALA A 445 -13.84 17.68 17.33
C ALA A 445 -13.71 19.19 17.61
N PRO A 446 -12.68 19.70 18.31
CA PRO A 446 -12.55 21.15 18.57
C PRO A 446 -12.54 22.02 17.30
N ILE A 447 -12.12 21.49 16.13
CA ILE A 447 -12.15 22.24 14.87
C ILE A 447 -13.54 22.75 14.51
N LEU A 448 -14.61 22.05 14.92
CA LEU A 448 -15.98 22.44 14.66
C LEU A 448 -16.33 23.79 15.32
N LYS A 449 -15.63 24.16 16.39
CA LYS A 449 -15.81 25.40 17.15
C LYS A 449 -14.84 26.51 16.72
N THR A 450 -13.84 26.21 15.92
CA THR A 450 -12.88 27.19 15.42
C THR A 450 -13.62 28.24 14.56
N PRO A 451 -13.27 29.53 14.62
CA PRO A 451 -13.87 30.54 13.74
C PRO A 451 -13.68 30.19 12.25
N ASP A 452 -14.75 30.32 11.47
CA ASP A 452 -14.73 29.99 10.03
C ASP A 452 -13.68 30.75 9.26
N GLU A 453 -13.48 32.01 9.61
CA GLU A 453 -12.49 32.90 8.99
C GLU A 453 -11.05 32.39 9.21
N GLU A 454 -10.75 31.83 10.37
CA GLU A 454 -9.42 31.26 10.67
C GLU A 454 -9.13 30.05 9.78
N VAL A 455 -10.10 29.17 9.61
CA VAL A 455 -9.99 27.98 8.73
C VAL A 455 -9.87 28.40 7.27
N TRP A 456 -10.67 29.36 6.82
CA TRP A 456 -10.60 29.89 5.47
C TRP A 456 -9.24 30.52 5.16
N ASN A 457 -8.73 31.35 6.07
CA ASN A 457 -7.42 32.01 5.91
C ASN A 457 -6.27 31.00 5.90
N MET A 458 -6.38 29.92 6.68
CA MET A 458 -5.43 28.79 6.62
C MET A 458 -5.42 28.16 5.21
N ARG A 459 -6.58 27.87 4.67
CA ARG A 459 -6.71 27.31 3.33
C ARG A 459 -6.17 28.26 2.26
N LEU A 460 -6.47 29.56 2.33
CA LEU A 460 -5.93 30.57 1.42
C LEU A 460 -4.41 30.65 1.48
N ARG A 461 -3.81 30.62 2.66
CA ARG A 461 -2.36 30.63 2.84
C ARG A 461 -1.70 29.46 2.11
N LEU A 462 -2.22 28.25 2.29
CA LEU A 462 -1.70 27.06 1.65
C LEU A 462 -1.92 27.07 0.14
N LYS A 463 -3.07 27.55 -0.32
CA LYS A 463 -3.36 27.74 -1.74
C LYS A 463 -2.38 28.73 -2.40
N ASN A 464 -2.11 29.86 -1.76
CA ASN A 464 -1.13 30.82 -2.26
C ASN A 464 0.29 30.24 -2.32
N LYS A 465 0.70 29.45 -1.31
CA LYS A 465 1.98 28.71 -1.35
C LYS A 465 2.04 27.75 -2.53
N PHE A 466 0.96 27.04 -2.81
CA PHE A 466 0.88 26.13 -3.94
C PHE A 466 0.94 26.88 -5.27
N ILE A 467 0.17 27.97 -5.42
CA ILE A 467 0.20 28.79 -6.63
C ILE A 467 1.59 29.34 -6.90
N ASN A 468 2.31 29.82 -5.89
CA ASN A 468 3.66 30.31 -6.02
C ASN A 468 4.64 29.19 -6.43
N PHE A 469 4.44 27.99 -5.90
CA PHE A 469 5.19 26.80 -6.32
C PHE A 469 4.94 26.49 -7.81
N VAL A 470 3.68 26.42 -8.24
CA VAL A 470 3.32 26.14 -9.64
C VAL A 470 3.89 27.20 -10.58
N LYS A 471 3.76 28.47 -10.25
CA LYS A 471 4.29 29.58 -11.07
C LYS A 471 5.78 29.44 -11.31
N ARG A 472 6.53 29.14 -10.27
CA ARG A 472 7.98 28.99 -10.36
C ARG A 472 8.39 27.72 -11.12
N ASP A 473 7.91 26.58 -10.67
CA ASP A 473 8.32 25.27 -11.23
C ASP A 473 7.84 25.09 -12.68
N PHE A 474 6.64 25.54 -12.97
CA PHE A 474 6.10 25.52 -14.33
C PHE A 474 6.95 26.38 -15.28
N SER A 475 7.35 27.57 -14.84
CA SER A 475 8.22 28.45 -15.62
C SER A 475 9.60 27.84 -15.86
N GLU A 476 10.23 27.27 -14.83
CA GLU A 476 11.53 26.62 -14.94
C GLU A 476 11.50 25.38 -15.85
N THR A 477 10.52 24.54 -15.71
CA THR A 477 10.39 23.29 -16.48
C THR A 477 10.01 23.56 -17.93
N TRP A 478 9.07 24.47 -18.16
CA TRP A 478 8.63 24.85 -19.49
C TRP A 478 9.71 25.57 -20.30
N LEU A 479 10.49 26.45 -19.67
CA LEU A 479 11.62 27.12 -20.34
C LEU A 479 12.66 26.12 -20.82
N LYS A 480 12.89 25.04 -20.06
CA LYS A 480 13.82 23.99 -20.49
C LYS A 480 13.29 23.16 -21.67
N ASN A 481 12.00 22.94 -21.75
CA ASN A 481 11.41 21.95 -22.64
C ASN A 481 10.68 22.56 -23.85
N GLN A 482 10.22 23.83 -23.79
CA GLN A 482 9.19 24.31 -24.71
C GLN A 482 9.46 25.67 -25.38
N GLY A 483 10.38 26.43 -24.91
CA GLY A 483 10.98 27.56 -25.65
C GLY A 483 10.14 28.79 -25.99
N ASP A 484 8.82 28.89 -25.69
CA ASP A 484 8.04 30.11 -25.90
C ASP A 484 7.73 30.87 -24.60
N PRO A 485 8.51 31.87 -24.23
CA PRO A 485 8.31 32.65 -23.01
C PRO A 485 6.95 33.35 -22.92
N THR A 486 6.38 33.80 -24.05
CA THR A 486 5.09 34.49 -24.06
C THR A 486 3.95 33.61 -23.60
N ARG A 487 3.99 32.33 -24.00
CA ARG A 487 3.00 31.36 -23.63
C ARG A 487 3.10 30.99 -22.14
N ILE A 488 4.32 30.91 -21.62
CA ILE A 488 4.56 30.66 -20.18
C ILE A 488 3.99 31.80 -19.35
N ILE A 489 4.31 33.02 -19.70
CA ILE A 489 3.80 34.23 -19.03
C ILE A 489 2.25 34.21 -19.05
N SER A 490 1.66 33.91 -20.20
CA SER A 490 0.21 33.86 -20.34
C SER A 490 -0.45 32.83 -19.41
N ILE A 491 0.18 31.66 -19.19
CA ILE A 491 -0.33 30.62 -18.28
C ILE A 491 -0.15 31.08 -16.84
N VAL A 492 1.04 31.54 -16.47
CA VAL A 492 1.37 31.99 -15.12
C VAL A 492 0.48 33.15 -14.65
N ASP A 493 0.19 34.10 -15.54
CA ASP A 493 -0.68 35.24 -15.24
C ASP A 493 -2.15 34.83 -15.05
N LYS A 494 -2.58 33.75 -15.68
CA LYS A 494 -3.95 33.22 -15.54
C LYS A 494 -4.20 32.43 -14.27
N ILE A 495 -3.16 31.97 -13.55
CA ILE A 495 -3.34 31.24 -12.29
C ILE A 495 -3.91 32.21 -11.24
N ASN A 496 -5.14 31.94 -10.85
CA ASN A 496 -5.95 32.85 -10.05
C ASN A 496 -6.16 32.31 -8.62
N PRO A 497 -5.64 33.01 -7.60
CA PRO A 497 -5.84 32.56 -6.20
C PRO A 497 -7.30 32.60 -5.75
N ASN A 498 -8.17 33.34 -6.44
CA ASN A 498 -9.59 33.39 -6.18
C ASN A 498 -10.40 32.30 -6.91
N ALA A 499 -9.79 31.55 -7.81
CA ALA A 499 -10.43 30.44 -8.48
C ALA A 499 -10.64 29.24 -7.55
N LEU A 500 -11.66 28.44 -7.80
CA LEU A 500 -11.78 27.10 -7.23
C LEU A 500 -10.74 26.21 -7.92
N LEU A 501 -9.78 25.69 -7.14
CA LEU A 501 -8.74 24.80 -7.64
C LEU A 501 -9.10 23.34 -7.42
N ILE A 502 -9.14 22.55 -8.49
CA ILE A 502 -9.45 21.13 -8.45
C ILE A 502 -8.21 20.35 -8.91
N GLY A 503 -7.70 19.47 -8.05
CA GLY A 503 -6.51 18.65 -8.31
C GLY A 503 -6.89 17.22 -8.71
N PHE A 504 -6.22 16.70 -9.73
CA PHE A 504 -6.24 15.30 -10.13
C PHE A 504 -4.80 14.83 -10.32
N ALA A 505 -4.30 14.01 -9.41
CA ALA A 505 -2.93 13.54 -9.52
C ALA A 505 -2.81 12.09 -9.07
N ARG A 506 -2.36 11.22 -10.00
CA ARG A 506 -2.22 9.79 -9.76
C ARG A 506 -1.43 9.11 -10.87
N ARG A 507 -1.13 7.81 -10.69
CA ARG A 507 -0.61 7.01 -11.80
C ARG A 507 -1.65 6.99 -12.93
N PHE A 508 -1.21 7.28 -14.16
CA PHE A 508 -2.06 7.20 -15.34
C PHE A 508 -2.19 5.75 -15.77
N ALA A 509 -3.37 5.21 -15.58
CA ALA A 509 -3.83 3.91 -16.06
C ALA A 509 -5.29 4.07 -16.47
N THR A 510 -5.77 3.27 -17.40
CA THR A 510 -7.11 3.41 -18.01
C THR A 510 -8.24 3.40 -16.98
N TYR A 511 -8.18 2.51 -15.98
CA TYR A 511 -9.21 2.41 -14.94
C TYR A 511 -9.32 3.63 -14.02
N LYS A 512 -8.28 4.47 -13.96
CA LYS A 512 -8.30 5.74 -13.21
C LYS A 512 -9.12 6.81 -13.91
N ARG A 513 -9.45 6.62 -15.17
CA ARG A 513 -10.35 7.43 -16.00
C ARG A 513 -10.07 8.92 -15.99
N ALA A 514 -8.80 9.30 -16.13
CA ALA A 514 -8.40 10.71 -16.21
C ALA A 514 -9.11 11.50 -17.33
N HIS A 515 -9.70 10.79 -18.31
CA HIS A 515 -10.39 11.34 -19.48
C HIS A 515 -11.80 11.85 -19.18
N LEU A 516 -12.44 11.46 -18.08
CA LEU A 516 -13.87 11.75 -17.85
C LEU A 516 -14.19 13.24 -17.92
N LEU A 517 -13.36 14.10 -17.33
CA LEU A 517 -13.55 15.55 -17.36
C LEU A 517 -13.49 16.14 -18.78
N PHE A 518 -12.90 15.43 -19.72
CA PHE A 518 -12.70 15.87 -21.12
C PHE A 518 -13.69 15.22 -22.08
N SER A 519 -14.73 14.59 -21.57
CA SER A 519 -15.75 13.91 -22.39
C SER A 519 -16.66 14.90 -23.11
N ASP A 520 -16.86 16.11 -22.56
CA ASP A 520 -17.64 17.20 -23.13
C ASP A 520 -16.85 18.51 -22.99
N LEU A 521 -16.06 18.81 -24.00
CA LEU A 521 -15.19 19.99 -24.00
C LEU A 521 -15.98 21.31 -24.05
N ASP A 522 -17.14 21.35 -24.70
CA ASP A 522 -17.99 22.55 -24.79
C ASP A 522 -18.57 22.91 -23.40
N ARG A 523 -18.97 21.89 -22.65
CA ARG A 523 -19.47 22.08 -21.29
C ARG A 523 -18.35 22.47 -20.35
N LEU A 524 -17.18 21.82 -20.45
CA LEU A 524 -15.98 22.16 -19.68
C LEU A 524 -15.52 23.60 -19.94
N GLU A 525 -15.52 24.04 -21.22
CA GLU A 525 -15.18 25.41 -21.60
C GLU A 525 -16.04 26.45 -20.90
N LYS A 526 -17.35 26.20 -20.81
CA LYS A 526 -18.29 27.10 -20.09
C LYS A 526 -17.98 27.16 -18.59
N ILE A 527 -17.60 26.04 -17.98
CA ILE A 527 -17.24 25.98 -16.55
C ILE A 527 -15.97 26.79 -16.28
N VAL A 528 -14.90 26.56 -17.05
CA VAL A 528 -13.58 27.15 -16.74
C VAL A 528 -13.43 28.60 -17.19
N ASN A 529 -14.31 29.08 -18.10
CA ASN A 529 -14.28 30.43 -18.58
C ASN A 529 -15.38 31.35 -17.99
N ASN A 530 -16.09 30.87 -16.98
CA ASN A 530 -17.05 31.73 -16.25
C ASN A 530 -16.29 32.79 -15.44
N PRO A 531 -16.48 34.09 -15.76
CA PRO A 531 -15.72 35.16 -15.09
C PRO A 531 -16.16 35.41 -13.65
N GLN A 532 -17.39 35.04 -13.31
CA GLN A 532 -17.93 35.19 -11.96
C GLN A 532 -17.53 34.03 -11.03
N PHE A 533 -17.38 32.87 -11.59
CA PHE A 533 -17.05 31.66 -10.86
C PHE A 533 -15.82 30.95 -11.49
N PRO A 534 -14.61 31.52 -11.37
CA PRO A 534 -13.44 30.98 -12.01
C PRO A 534 -13.06 29.62 -11.41
N VAL A 535 -12.82 28.63 -12.28
CA VAL A 535 -12.43 27.27 -11.91
C VAL A 535 -11.18 26.89 -12.69
N GLN A 536 -10.22 26.26 -12.03
CA GLN A 536 -9.00 25.77 -12.66
C GLN A 536 -8.72 24.34 -12.23
N PHE A 537 -8.23 23.52 -13.16
CA PHE A 537 -7.89 22.11 -12.94
C PHE A 537 -6.38 21.91 -13.03
N ILE A 538 -5.84 21.22 -12.05
CA ILE A 538 -4.42 20.88 -11.97
C ILE A 538 -4.27 19.37 -12.09
N TYR A 539 -3.65 18.91 -13.16
CA TYR A 539 -3.34 17.51 -13.41
C TYR A 539 -1.86 17.22 -13.18
N ALA A 540 -1.56 16.07 -12.63
CA ALA A 540 -0.20 15.55 -12.53
C ALA A 540 -0.22 14.01 -12.52
N GLY A 541 0.87 13.39 -12.90
CA GLY A 541 0.99 11.93 -12.81
C GLY A 541 1.88 11.34 -13.87
N LYS A 542 2.29 10.09 -13.63
CA LYS A 542 3.14 9.30 -14.51
C LYS A 542 2.40 8.06 -14.99
N ALA A 543 2.61 7.67 -16.24
CA ALA A 543 2.24 6.36 -16.76
C ALA A 543 3.43 5.41 -16.64
N HIS A 544 3.18 4.13 -16.41
CA HIS A 544 4.26 3.15 -16.51
C HIS A 544 4.88 3.21 -17.91
N PRO A 545 6.22 3.13 -18.07
CA PRO A 545 6.86 3.26 -19.39
C PRO A 545 6.33 2.28 -20.45
N ALA A 546 5.88 1.09 -20.04
CA ALA A 546 5.25 0.09 -20.92
C ALA A 546 3.75 0.32 -21.15
N ASP A 547 3.10 1.23 -20.43
CA ASP A 547 1.65 1.50 -20.57
C ASP A 547 1.40 2.57 -21.65
N GLY A 548 1.21 2.12 -22.87
CA GLY A 548 0.91 3.00 -24.02
C GLY A 548 -0.38 3.79 -23.83
N ALA A 549 -1.44 3.16 -23.33
CA ALA A 549 -2.73 3.80 -23.12
C ALA A 549 -2.66 4.91 -22.05
N GLY A 550 -1.93 4.65 -20.95
CA GLY A 550 -1.69 5.66 -19.92
C GLY A 550 -0.88 6.86 -20.45
N LYS A 551 0.12 6.62 -21.29
CA LYS A 551 0.90 7.68 -21.95
C LYS A 551 0.05 8.51 -22.93
N ASP A 552 -0.86 7.88 -23.67
CA ASP A 552 -1.78 8.57 -24.57
C ASP A 552 -2.79 9.46 -23.81
N LEU A 553 -3.24 9.05 -22.63
CA LEU A 553 -4.06 9.90 -21.76
C LEU A 553 -3.31 11.18 -21.34
N ILE A 554 -2.05 11.06 -20.95
CA ILE A 554 -1.21 12.23 -20.61
C ILE A 554 -1.09 13.16 -21.82
N ARG A 555 -0.73 12.62 -22.99
CA ARG A 555 -0.62 13.39 -24.23
C ARG A 555 -1.90 14.15 -24.54
N ARG A 556 -3.04 13.48 -24.45
CA ARG A 556 -4.36 14.09 -24.73
C ARG A 556 -4.68 15.25 -23.79
N ILE A 557 -4.38 15.11 -22.50
CA ILE A 557 -4.60 16.19 -21.51
C ILE A 557 -3.68 17.38 -21.80
N VAL A 558 -2.43 17.12 -22.15
CA VAL A 558 -1.48 18.18 -22.50
C VAL A 558 -1.91 18.92 -23.77
N GLU A 559 -2.39 18.19 -24.80
CA GLU A 559 -2.97 18.78 -26.02
C GLU A 559 -4.14 19.72 -25.68
N ILE A 560 -5.09 19.26 -24.86
CA ILE A 560 -6.24 20.07 -24.41
C ILE A 560 -5.79 21.30 -23.65
N SER A 561 -4.82 21.16 -22.74
CA SER A 561 -4.29 22.29 -21.95
C SER A 561 -3.69 23.40 -22.79
N LYS A 562 -3.29 23.11 -24.03
CA LYS A 562 -2.73 24.07 -24.99
C LYS A 562 -3.77 24.76 -25.87
N MET A 563 -5.03 24.28 -25.87
CA MET A 563 -6.11 24.91 -26.63
C MET A 563 -6.39 26.30 -26.09
N PRO A 564 -6.70 27.31 -26.95
CA PRO A 564 -6.88 28.70 -26.50
C PRO A 564 -7.90 28.86 -25.37
N GLN A 565 -9.00 28.14 -25.40
CA GLN A 565 -10.06 28.20 -24.40
C GLN A 565 -9.67 27.57 -23.05
N PHE A 566 -8.68 26.68 -23.03
CA PHE A 566 -8.24 26.00 -21.82
C PHE A 566 -6.88 26.46 -21.29
N LEU A 567 -6.19 27.33 -22.04
CA LEU A 567 -4.85 27.80 -21.69
C LEU A 567 -4.86 28.52 -20.33
N GLY A 568 -4.07 28.01 -19.39
CA GLY A 568 -4.02 28.51 -18.01
C GLY A 568 -5.23 28.15 -17.15
N LYS A 569 -6.20 27.37 -17.68
CA LYS A 569 -7.36 26.85 -16.96
C LYS A 569 -7.22 25.37 -16.63
N ILE A 570 -6.55 24.65 -17.52
CA ILE A 570 -6.15 23.24 -17.34
C ILE A 570 -4.63 23.21 -17.40
N ILE A 571 -4.00 22.76 -16.32
CA ILE A 571 -2.55 22.80 -16.16
C ILE A 571 -2.09 21.37 -15.86
N PHE A 572 -1.08 20.89 -16.58
CA PHE A 572 -0.42 19.62 -16.30
C PHE A 572 0.98 19.89 -15.70
N LEU A 573 1.18 19.38 -14.48
CA LEU A 573 2.47 19.46 -13.80
C LEU A 573 3.30 18.22 -14.10
N GLU A 574 4.53 18.43 -14.56
CA GLU A 574 5.47 17.35 -14.86
C GLU A 574 6.07 16.73 -13.59
N ASN A 575 6.54 15.50 -13.76
CA ASN A 575 7.32 14.77 -12.77
C ASN A 575 6.67 14.67 -11.39
N TYR A 576 5.44 14.15 -11.35
CA TYR A 576 4.73 13.91 -10.10
C TYR A 576 5.55 13.00 -9.17
N ASP A 577 5.94 13.54 -8.04
CA ASP A 577 6.70 12.90 -6.96
C ASP A 577 6.13 13.29 -5.60
N MET A 578 6.80 12.90 -4.51
CA MET A 578 6.35 13.23 -3.15
C MET A 578 6.33 14.74 -2.89
N THR A 579 7.25 15.51 -3.46
CA THR A 579 7.32 16.97 -3.29
C THR A 579 6.13 17.64 -3.98
N VAL A 580 5.87 17.29 -5.24
CA VAL A 580 4.70 17.80 -5.99
C VAL A 580 3.40 17.35 -5.33
N SER A 581 3.34 16.08 -4.90
CA SER A 581 2.18 15.52 -4.20
C SER A 581 1.83 16.32 -2.94
N LYS A 582 2.81 16.56 -2.05
CA LYS A 582 2.60 17.36 -0.82
C LYS A 582 2.06 18.76 -1.12
N ARG A 583 2.57 19.43 -2.15
CA ARG A 583 2.10 20.76 -2.55
C ARG A 583 0.68 20.74 -3.07
N LEU A 584 0.35 19.77 -3.92
CA LEU A 584 -0.99 19.59 -4.51
C LEU A 584 -2.06 19.32 -3.45
N ILE A 585 -1.87 18.26 -2.62
CA ILE A 585 -2.85 17.85 -1.62
C ILE A 585 -3.07 18.86 -0.50
N THR A 586 -2.16 19.82 -0.33
CA THR A 586 -2.32 20.89 0.66
C THR A 586 -2.89 22.17 0.06
N GLY A 587 -2.72 22.39 -1.26
CA GLY A 587 -2.97 23.66 -1.90
C GLY A 587 -4.22 23.76 -2.75
N VAL A 588 -4.76 22.66 -3.28
CA VAL A 588 -6.02 22.69 -4.02
C VAL A 588 -7.23 22.75 -3.07
N ASP A 589 -8.40 23.07 -3.59
CA ASP A 589 -9.64 23.12 -2.79
C ASP A 589 -10.38 21.79 -2.82
N ILE A 590 -10.32 21.09 -3.95
CA ILE A 590 -10.94 19.78 -4.18
C ILE A 590 -9.92 18.79 -4.70
N TRP A 591 -10.04 17.58 -4.21
CA TRP A 591 -9.30 16.40 -4.70
C TRP A 591 -10.26 15.50 -5.46
N LEU A 592 -10.04 15.38 -6.79
CA LEU A 592 -10.90 14.62 -7.70
C LEU A 592 -10.33 13.22 -7.94
N ASN A 593 -11.17 12.20 -7.79
CA ASN A 593 -10.87 10.80 -8.09
C ASN A 593 -12.00 10.14 -8.89
N THR A 594 -11.67 9.52 -10.01
CA THR A 594 -12.64 8.94 -10.93
C THR A 594 -12.36 7.49 -11.31
N PRO A 595 -12.00 6.59 -10.38
CA PRO A 595 -11.69 5.21 -10.73
C PRO A 595 -12.92 4.47 -11.25
N THR A 596 -12.69 3.42 -12.06
CA THR A 596 -13.70 2.43 -12.40
C THR A 596 -13.94 1.54 -11.19
N ARG A 597 -15.14 1.58 -10.62
CA ARG A 597 -15.48 0.72 -9.48
C ARG A 597 -15.62 -0.74 -9.90
N PRO A 598 -15.11 -1.72 -9.13
CA PRO A 598 -14.41 -1.65 -7.85
C PRO A 598 -12.87 -1.78 -7.98
N LEU A 599 -12.25 -1.12 -8.94
CA LEU A 599 -10.84 -1.33 -9.30
C LEU A 599 -9.84 -0.49 -8.48
N GLU A 600 -10.31 0.44 -7.66
CA GLU A 600 -9.47 1.12 -6.68
C GLU A 600 -9.47 0.33 -5.38
N ALA A 601 -8.37 -0.34 -5.06
CA ALA A 601 -8.29 -1.17 -3.84
C ALA A 601 -8.48 -0.35 -2.56
N SER A 602 -7.84 0.78 -2.44
CA SER A 602 -8.04 1.73 -1.37
C SER A 602 -7.96 3.17 -1.88
N GLY A 603 -6.82 3.59 -2.43
CA GLY A 603 -6.45 4.98 -2.55
C GLY A 603 -6.03 5.55 -1.19
N THR A 604 -5.16 6.55 -1.19
CA THR A 604 -4.72 7.24 0.04
C THR A 604 -4.58 8.74 -0.18
N SER A 605 -4.61 9.21 -1.43
CA SER A 605 -4.41 10.64 -1.74
C SER A 605 -5.55 11.52 -1.21
N GLY A 606 -6.78 11.03 -1.27
CA GLY A 606 -7.93 11.71 -0.67
C GLY A 606 -7.85 11.81 0.85
N GLU A 607 -7.35 10.77 1.53
CA GLU A 607 -7.11 10.78 2.97
C GLU A 607 -6.09 11.86 3.38
N LYS A 608 -5.03 12.04 2.59
CA LYS A 608 -4.04 13.12 2.77
C LYS A 608 -4.66 14.50 2.57
N ALA A 609 -5.52 14.63 1.56
CA ALA A 609 -6.23 15.86 1.27
C ALA A 609 -7.15 16.27 2.43
N GLU A 610 -7.94 15.35 2.97
CA GLU A 610 -8.85 15.58 4.09
C GLU A 610 -8.15 16.19 5.32
N MET A 611 -6.97 15.70 5.69
CA MET A 611 -6.18 16.22 6.82
C MET A 611 -5.68 17.66 6.62
N ASN A 612 -5.71 18.14 5.39
CA ASN A 612 -5.29 19.48 4.99
C ASN A 612 -6.48 20.39 4.67
N GLY A 613 -7.69 19.94 4.94
CA GLY A 613 -8.91 20.71 4.64
C GLY A 613 -9.22 20.80 3.15
N VAL A 614 -8.71 19.89 2.34
CA VAL A 614 -9.05 19.73 0.92
C VAL A 614 -10.17 18.73 0.82
N LEU A 615 -11.27 19.07 0.15
CA LEU A 615 -12.46 18.23 0.10
C LEU A 615 -12.34 17.16 -0.98
N ASN A 616 -12.69 15.92 -0.65
CA ASN A 616 -12.63 14.80 -1.57
C ASN A 616 -13.90 14.74 -2.43
N PHE A 617 -13.73 14.60 -3.73
CA PHE A 617 -14.77 14.38 -4.73
C PHE A 617 -14.42 13.14 -5.54
N SER A 618 -15.09 12.04 -5.28
CA SER A 618 -14.70 10.75 -5.81
C SER A 618 -15.87 9.82 -6.08
N VAL A 619 -15.64 8.86 -6.98
CA VAL A 619 -16.44 7.64 -7.04
C VAL A 619 -16.37 6.93 -5.69
N LEU A 620 -17.48 6.32 -5.26
CA LEU A 620 -17.54 5.50 -4.05
C LEU A 620 -16.83 4.17 -4.30
N ASP A 621 -15.50 4.20 -4.22
CA ASP A 621 -14.59 3.08 -4.39
C ASP A 621 -13.46 3.16 -3.37
N GLY A 622 -12.82 2.03 -3.07
CA GLY A 622 -11.74 1.99 -2.10
C GLY A 622 -12.14 2.55 -0.73
N TRP A 623 -11.28 3.37 -0.15
CA TRP A 623 -11.53 3.98 1.17
C TRP A 623 -12.75 4.90 1.20
N TRP A 624 -13.07 5.59 0.08
CA TRP A 624 -14.19 6.53 0.04
C TRP A 624 -15.55 5.86 0.16
N TYR A 625 -15.65 4.57 -0.17
CA TYR A 625 -16.86 3.80 0.04
C TYR A 625 -17.30 3.79 1.51
N GLU A 626 -16.35 3.69 2.41
CA GLU A 626 -16.57 3.69 3.86
C GLU A 626 -16.35 5.06 4.51
N GLY A 627 -15.53 5.92 3.89
CA GLY A 627 -15.15 7.23 4.41
C GLY A 627 -16.09 8.36 4.13
N TYR A 628 -16.93 8.26 3.08
CA TYR A 628 -17.84 9.33 2.70
C TYR A 628 -18.82 9.69 3.81
N ARG A 629 -18.92 11.00 4.05
CA ARG A 629 -19.93 11.58 4.93
C ARG A 629 -20.62 12.75 4.23
N GLU A 630 -21.94 12.78 4.26
CA GLU A 630 -22.72 13.90 3.72
C GLU A 630 -22.30 15.22 4.37
N GLY A 631 -22.09 16.25 3.57
CA GLY A 631 -21.66 17.56 4.05
C GLY A 631 -20.16 17.63 4.41
N ALA A 632 -19.35 16.64 4.01
CA ALA A 632 -17.90 16.60 4.23
C ALA A 632 -17.10 16.26 2.96
N GLY A 633 -17.74 16.26 1.82
CA GLY A 633 -17.19 15.94 0.51
C GLY A 633 -18.30 15.50 -0.44
N TRP A 634 -17.94 14.99 -1.62
CA TRP A 634 -18.89 14.57 -2.64
C TRP A 634 -18.59 13.17 -3.14
N ALA A 635 -19.66 12.44 -3.45
CA ALA A 635 -19.57 11.09 -3.98
C ALA A 635 -20.38 10.97 -5.28
N LEU A 636 -19.80 10.32 -6.27
CA LEU A 636 -20.52 9.81 -7.41
C LEU A 636 -21.35 8.58 -6.98
N THR A 637 -22.24 8.08 -7.85
CA THR A 637 -23.17 6.99 -7.55
C THR A 637 -22.58 5.80 -6.78
N ALA A 638 -23.34 5.28 -5.82
CA ALA A 638 -22.96 4.16 -4.96
C ALA A 638 -22.86 2.81 -5.70
N LYS A 639 -23.44 2.68 -6.90
CA LYS A 639 -23.49 1.43 -7.66
C LYS A 639 -23.13 1.68 -9.13
N ARG A 640 -22.50 0.68 -9.74
CA ARG A 640 -22.36 0.64 -11.19
C ARG A 640 -23.76 0.48 -11.81
N THR A 641 -24.12 1.40 -12.72
CA THR A 641 -25.45 1.44 -13.35
C THR A 641 -25.48 0.66 -14.65
N TYR A 642 -24.37 0.71 -15.42
CA TYR A 642 -24.25 0.04 -16.70
C TYR A 642 -23.13 -1.01 -16.68
N GLU A 643 -23.34 -2.15 -17.34
CA GLU A 643 -22.27 -3.13 -17.58
C GLU A 643 -21.31 -2.63 -18.66
N ASP A 644 -21.83 -1.93 -19.67
CA ASP A 644 -21.03 -1.29 -20.70
C ASP A 644 -20.23 -0.10 -20.11
N GLN A 645 -18.91 -0.17 -20.24
CA GLN A 645 -18.01 0.83 -19.63
C GLN A 645 -18.17 2.21 -20.29
N ALA A 646 -18.41 2.28 -21.60
CA ALA A 646 -18.55 3.56 -22.28
C ALA A 646 -19.84 4.30 -21.87
N GLN A 647 -20.92 3.55 -21.62
CA GLN A 647 -22.16 4.14 -21.07
C GLN A 647 -21.99 4.57 -19.62
N GLN A 648 -21.28 3.78 -18.80
CA GLN A 648 -20.96 4.17 -17.42
C GLN A 648 -20.10 5.43 -17.39
N ASP A 649 -19.11 5.54 -18.27
CA ASP A 649 -18.26 6.73 -18.38
C ASP A 649 -19.06 7.99 -18.76
N LYS A 650 -20.01 7.86 -19.69
CA LYS A 650 -20.91 9.00 -20.04
C LYS A 650 -21.75 9.45 -18.87
N LEU A 651 -22.32 8.51 -18.12
CA LEU A 651 -23.12 8.82 -16.94
C LEU A 651 -22.28 9.50 -15.87
N ASP A 652 -21.13 8.94 -15.55
CA ASP A 652 -20.24 9.47 -14.53
C ASP A 652 -19.71 10.85 -14.90
N ALA A 653 -19.31 11.07 -16.16
CA ALA A 653 -18.89 12.38 -16.64
C ALA A 653 -20.02 13.41 -16.54
N ALA A 654 -21.23 13.07 -16.97
CA ALA A 654 -22.40 13.95 -16.87
C ALA A 654 -22.72 14.29 -15.38
N THR A 655 -22.55 13.31 -14.49
CA THR A 655 -22.74 13.49 -13.05
C THR A 655 -21.70 14.45 -12.47
N ILE A 656 -20.43 14.31 -12.84
CA ILE A 656 -19.34 15.21 -12.42
C ILE A 656 -19.66 16.65 -12.83
N TYR A 657 -20.02 16.88 -14.09
CA TYR A 657 -20.37 18.22 -14.56
C TYR A 657 -21.60 18.79 -13.82
N SER A 658 -22.64 17.98 -13.64
CA SER A 658 -23.85 18.42 -12.93
C SER A 658 -23.55 18.81 -11.49
N MET A 659 -22.76 18.02 -10.76
CA MET A 659 -22.39 18.32 -9.39
C MET A 659 -21.49 19.57 -9.31
N LEU A 660 -20.58 19.76 -10.25
CA LEU A 660 -19.76 20.97 -10.33
C LEU A 660 -20.65 22.21 -10.55
N GLU A 661 -21.53 22.17 -11.52
CA GLU A 661 -22.36 23.32 -11.92
C GLU A 661 -23.42 23.70 -10.89
N ASN A 662 -24.07 22.69 -10.28
CA ASN A 662 -25.25 22.91 -9.46
C ASN A 662 -25.01 22.88 -7.94
N GLU A 663 -23.89 22.28 -7.49
CA GLU A 663 -23.62 22.11 -6.06
C GLU A 663 -22.28 22.73 -5.65
N ILE A 664 -21.17 22.26 -6.23
CA ILE A 664 -19.81 22.53 -5.73
C ILE A 664 -19.41 23.99 -6.00
N ILE A 665 -19.53 24.45 -7.24
CA ILE A 665 -19.14 25.80 -7.63
C ILE A 665 -20.02 26.85 -6.92
N PRO A 666 -21.36 26.72 -6.92
CA PRO A 666 -22.23 27.66 -6.16
C PRO A 666 -21.88 27.70 -4.68
N LEU A 667 -21.62 26.56 -4.05
CA LEU A 667 -21.25 26.48 -2.64
C LEU A 667 -19.95 27.23 -2.32
N TYR A 668 -18.91 27.06 -3.14
CA TYR A 668 -17.63 27.73 -2.96
C TYR A 668 -17.72 29.23 -3.09
N PHE A 669 -18.50 29.72 -4.05
CA PHE A 669 -18.65 31.14 -4.36
C PHE A 669 -19.79 31.86 -3.58
N ALA A 670 -20.55 31.16 -2.74
CA ALA A 670 -21.54 31.73 -1.84
C ALA A 670 -20.85 32.48 -0.68
N LYS A 671 -20.05 33.52 -1.03
CA LYS A 671 -19.24 34.25 -0.07
C LYS A 671 -20.06 35.33 0.66
N ASN A 672 -19.82 35.41 1.95
CA ASN A 672 -20.40 36.47 2.80
C ASN A 672 -19.66 37.82 2.63
N SER A 673 -20.05 38.81 3.38
CA SER A 673 -19.45 40.18 3.38
C SER A 673 -17.96 40.19 3.79
N ARG A 674 -17.49 39.13 4.47
CA ARG A 674 -16.06 38.94 4.86
C ARG A 674 -15.24 38.22 3.80
N GLY A 675 -15.84 37.83 2.67
CA GLY A 675 -15.16 37.23 1.55
C GLY A 675 -14.91 35.72 1.60
N TYR A 676 -15.56 34.99 2.51
CA TYR A 676 -15.49 33.51 2.58
C TYR A 676 -16.88 32.87 2.53
N SER A 677 -16.99 31.63 2.10
CA SER A 677 -18.19 30.82 2.11
C SER A 677 -18.34 30.07 3.45
N PRO A 678 -19.31 30.44 4.30
CA PRO A 678 -19.53 29.77 5.59
C PRO A 678 -19.84 28.27 5.42
N GLU A 679 -20.72 27.94 4.47
CA GLU A 679 -21.12 26.54 4.25
C GLU A 679 -19.95 25.70 3.72
N TRP A 680 -19.10 26.23 2.84
CA TRP A 680 -17.88 25.57 2.41
C TRP A 680 -16.98 25.21 3.60
N ILE A 681 -16.82 26.14 4.52
CA ILE A 681 -15.99 25.92 5.71
C ILE A 681 -16.62 24.88 6.63
N GLN A 682 -17.94 24.74 6.69
CA GLN A 682 -18.58 23.64 7.44
C GLN A 682 -18.23 22.27 6.81
N TYR A 683 -18.18 22.15 5.49
CA TYR A 683 -17.68 20.93 4.82
C TYR A 683 -16.23 20.63 5.22
N VAL A 684 -15.35 21.64 5.19
CA VAL A 684 -13.94 21.49 5.58
C VAL A 684 -13.80 21.02 7.04
N LYS A 685 -14.52 21.66 7.97
CA LYS A 685 -14.48 21.30 9.39
C LYS A 685 -15.02 19.91 9.65
N ARG A 686 -16.14 19.53 9.03
CA ARG A 686 -16.70 18.18 9.16
C ARG A 686 -15.76 17.13 8.61
N SER A 687 -15.14 17.38 7.45
CA SER A 687 -14.15 16.51 6.85
C SER A 687 -12.99 16.25 7.82
N ILE A 688 -12.39 17.29 8.37
CA ILE A 688 -11.31 17.19 9.35
C ILE A 688 -11.77 16.48 10.62
N ALA A 689 -12.95 16.81 11.16
CA ALA A 689 -13.41 16.27 12.44
C ALA A 689 -13.85 14.81 12.37
N THR A 690 -14.52 14.40 11.28
CA THR A 690 -15.24 13.13 11.22
C THR A 690 -14.67 12.10 10.25
N ILE A 691 -13.75 12.51 9.37
CA ILE A 691 -13.13 11.63 8.39
C ILE A 691 -11.65 11.41 8.72
N ALA A 692 -10.87 12.49 8.86
CA ALA A 692 -9.42 12.40 9.02
C ALA A 692 -8.96 11.47 10.17
N PRO A 693 -9.59 11.42 11.36
CA PRO A 693 -9.17 10.52 12.44
C PRO A 693 -9.16 9.04 12.07
N HIS A 694 -10.10 8.63 11.22
CA HIS A 694 -10.29 7.23 10.83
C HIS A 694 -9.27 6.74 9.80
N TYR A 695 -8.54 7.66 9.16
CA TYR A 695 -7.59 7.35 8.08
C TYR A 695 -6.15 7.77 8.40
N THR A 696 -5.82 7.87 9.69
CA THR A 696 -4.44 8.03 10.15
C THR A 696 -3.71 6.69 10.09
N MET A 697 -2.42 6.72 9.84
CA MET A 697 -1.58 5.52 9.89
C MET A 697 -1.51 4.91 11.30
N SER A 698 -1.69 5.73 12.34
CA SER A 698 -1.80 5.27 13.73
C SER A 698 -2.97 4.31 13.92
N ARG A 699 -4.17 4.68 13.42
CA ARG A 699 -5.34 3.80 13.43
C ARG A 699 -5.06 2.50 12.65
N MET A 700 -4.46 2.60 11.46
CA MET A 700 -4.10 1.44 10.65
C MET A 700 -3.13 0.51 11.40
N MET A 701 -2.11 1.06 12.08
CA MET A 701 -1.18 0.29 12.90
C MET A 701 -1.90 -0.43 14.05
N THR A 702 -2.79 0.28 14.75
CA THR A 702 -3.63 -0.28 15.81
C THR A 702 -4.46 -1.46 15.30
N ASP A 703 -5.06 -1.33 14.12
CA ASP A 703 -5.86 -2.40 13.50
C ASP A 703 -5.00 -3.63 13.19
N TYR A 704 -3.83 -3.47 12.57
CA TYR A 704 -2.93 -4.60 12.31
C TYR A 704 -2.47 -5.30 13.59
N ILE A 705 -2.13 -4.54 14.63
CA ILE A 705 -1.72 -5.11 15.92
C ILE A 705 -2.86 -5.93 16.53
N ASN A 706 -4.08 -5.39 16.56
CA ASN A 706 -5.21 -6.00 17.25
C ASN A 706 -5.85 -7.14 16.46
N LEU A 707 -6.00 -6.97 15.14
CA LEU A 707 -6.67 -7.96 14.29
C LEU A 707 -5.78 -9.14 13.93
N PHE A 708 -4.45 -8.90 13.76
CA PHE A 708 -3.54 -9.90 13.22
C PHE A 708 -2.31 -10.15 14.11
N TYR A 709 -1.40 -9.21 14.26
CA TYR A 709 -0.08 -9.44 14.86
C TYR A 709 -0.15 -10.07 16.26
N SER A 710 -1.01 -9.55 17.15
CA SER A 710 -1.13 -10.07 18.52
C SER A 710 -1.70 -11.49 18.56
N LYS A 711 -2.63 -11.81 17.67
CA LYS A 711 -3.24 -13.16 17.57
C LYS A 711 -2.23 -14.17 17.03
N GLU A 712 -1.54 -13.80 15.95
CA GLU A 712 -0.52 -14.63 15.31
C GLU A 712 0.66 -14.90 16.24
N ALA A 713 1.16 -13.88 16.95
CA ALA A 713 2.26 -14.05 17.91
C ALA A 713 1.87 -15.04 19.02
N LYS A 714 0.65 -14.94 19.57
CA LYS A 714 0.15 -15.89 20.58
C LYS A 714 0.06 -17.30 20.01
N ARG A 715 -0.47 -17.47 18.81
CA ARG A 715 -0.58 -18.78 18.15
C ARG A 715 0.79 -19.37 17.85
N SER A 716 1.67 -18.60 17.24
CA SER A 716 3.04 -19.04 16.93
C SER A 716 3.78 -19.51 18.17
N LYS A 717 3.66 -18.78 19.27
CA LYS A 717 4.25 -19.17 20.55
C LYS A 717 3.71 -20.54 21.05
N LYS A 718 2.42 -20.79 20.93
CA LYS A 718 1.81 -22.08 21.29
C LYS A 718 2.34 -23.23 20.42
N LEU A 719 2.42 -23.02 19.11
CA LEU A 719 2.88 -24.05 18.16
C LEU A 719 4.36 -24.39 18.33
N LYS A 720 5.19 -23.41 18.74
CA LYS A 720 6.63 -23.62 18.98
C LYS A 720 6.97 -24.20 20.36
N ALA A 721 6.01 -24.17 21.29
CA ALA A 721 6.23 -24.66 22.65
C ALA A 721 6.44 -26.18 22.67
N ASN A 722 7.22 -26.67 23.64
CA ASN A 722 7.44 -28.09 23.89
C ASN A 722 7.90 -28.85 22.64
N ASP A 723 8.93 -28.35 21.97
CA ASP A 723 9.45 -28.95 20.75
C ASP A 723 8.38 -29.16 19.67
N PHE A 724 7.60 -28.12 19.39
CA PHE A 724 6.53 -28.10 18.38
C PHE A 724 5.41 -29.14 18.60
N ALA A 725 5.16 -29.54 19.85
CA ALA A 725 4.20 -30.63 20.17
C ALA A 725 2.82 -30.38 19.55
N LEU A 726 2.26 -29.17 19.67
CA LEU A 726 0.95 -28.85 19.11
C LEU A 726 0.95 -28.86 17.57
N ALA A 727 2.00 -28.42 16.93
CA ALA A 727 2.12 -28.47 15.46
C ALA A 727 2.14 -29.92 14.98
N LYS A 728 2.88 -30.78 15.64
CA LYS A 728 2.95 -32.22 15.36
C LYS A 728 1.59 -32.91 15.59
N GLU A 729 0.88 -32.53 16.65
CA GLU A 729 -0.47 -33.03 16.95
C GLU A 729 -1.49 -32.65 15.86
N ILE A 730 -1.50 -31.38 15.42
CA ILE A 730 -2.37 -30.90 14.34
C ILE A 730 -2.08 -31.65 13.04
N VAL A 731 -0.82 -31.85 12.69
CA VAL A 731 -0.44 -32.55 11.46
C VAL A 731 -0.86 -34.02 11.52
N ALA A 732 -0.61 -34.72 12.65
CA ALA A 732 -1.05 -36.08 12.82
C ALA A 732 -2.58 -36.24 12.72
N TRP A 733 -3.31 -35.25 13.25
CA TRP A 733 -4.78 -35.20 13.10
C TRP A 733 -5.19 -34.99 11.63
N LYS A 734 -4.55 -34.04 10.90
CA LYS A 734 -4.81 -33.80 9.46
C LYS A 734 -4.56 -35.06 8.63
N GLU A 735 -3.44 -35.74 8.86
CA GLU A 735 -3.08 -36.99 8.17
C GLU A 735 -4.10 -38.10 8.44
N ASN A 736 -4.55 -38.27 9.69
CA ASN A 736 -5.60 -39.22 10.02
C ASN A 736 -6.96 -38.92 9.34
N VAL A 737 -7.29 -37.63 9.18
CA VAL A 737 -8.49 -37.22 8.43
C VAL A 737 -8.32 -37.53 6.94
N VAL A 738 -7.19 -37.20 6.33
CA VAL A 738 -6.93 -37.46 4.90
C VAL A 738 -7.04 -38.95 4.60
N ASP A 739 -6.43 -39.81 5.42
CA ASP A 739 -6.43 -41.28 5.23
C ASP A 739 -7.82 -41.89 5.27
N LYS A 740 -8.74 -41.30 6.00
CA LYS A 740 -10.11 -41.83 6.21
C LYS A 740 -11.20 -41.07 5.45
N TRP A 741 -10.85 -39.94 4.84
CA TRP A 741 -11.83 -38.99 4.28
C TRP A 741 -12.72 -39.60 3.19
N ASP A 742 -12.17 -40.46 2.34
CA ASP A 742 -12.93 -41.08 1.26
C ASP A 742 -13.99 -42.05 1.75
N ASP A 743 -13.78 -42.66 2.91
CA ASP A 743 -14.72 -43.60 3.55
C ASP A 743 -15.84 -42.89 4.33
N VAL A 744 -15.72 -41.58 4.59
CA VAL A 744 -16.80 -40.81 5.23
C VAL A 744 -17.97 -40.64 4.27
N HIS A 745 -19.16 -41.07 4.64
CA HIS A 745 -20.35 -40.98 3.80
C HIS A 745 -21.63 -40.85 4.60
N GLU A 746 -22.68 -40.35 3.94
CA GLU A 746 -24.04 -40.30 4.54
C GLU A 746 -24.63 -41.72 4.61
N VAL A 747 -25.36 -41.98 5.70
CA VAL A 747 -26.12 -43.23 5.90
C VAL A 747 -27.61 -42.97 5.73
N ASP A 748 -28.10 -41.84 6.26
CA ASP A 748 -29.53 -41.47 6.20
C ASP A 748 -29.70 -39.95 6.38
N ILE A 749 -30.69 -39.38 5.69
CA ILE A 749 -31.11 -37.98 5.84
C ILE A 749 -32.61 -37.90 6.04
N GLN A 750 -33.06 -37.44 7.19
CA GLN A 750 -34.46 -37.22 7.51
C GLN A 750 -34.75 -35.72 7.63
N LEU A 751 -35.73 -35.26 6.86
CA LEU A 751 -36.16 -33.86 6.82
C LEU A 751 -37.58 -33.71 7.35
N SER A 752 -37.82 -32.65 8.13
CA SER A 752 -39.18 -32.25 8.51
C SER A 752 -40.00 -31.83 7.29
N ASP A 753 -41.32 -31.86 7.42
CA ASP A 753 -42.22 -31.37 6.35
C ASP A 753 -41.99 -29.90 6.00
N SER A 754 -41.54 -29.09 6.97
CA SER A 754 -41.19 -27.69 6.78
C SER A 754 -40.01 -27.46 5.80
N LEU A 755 -39.10 -28.42 5.68
CA LEU A 755 -37.99 -28.40 4.72
C LEU A 755 -38.36 -28.98 3.35
N LYS A 756 -39.50 -29.69 3.24
CA LYS A 756 -39.97 -30.33 2.00
C LYS A 756 -41.05 -29.50 1.30
N ASN A 757 -41.76 -28.64 2.02
CA ASN A 757 -42.91 -27.91 1.55
C ASN A 757 -42.83 -26.42 1.93
N THR A 758 -43.81 -25.65 1.48
CA THR A 758 -43.98 -24.25 1.91
C THR A 758 -44.28 -24.24 3.41
N THR A 759 -43.52 -23.40 4.14
CA THR A 759 -43.64 -23.25 5.58
C THR A 759 -43.92 -21.79 5.96
N ASN A 760 -44.46 -21.55 7.14
CA ASN A 760 -44.73 -20.20 7.63
C ASN A 760 -43.56 -19.67 8.44
N ASP A 761 -43.46 -18.33 8.49
CA ASP A 761 -42.51 -17.69 9.38
C ASP A 761 -42.80 -18.08 10.85
N GLY A 762 -41.71 -18.47 11.54
CA GLY A 762 -41.78 -18.98 12.90
C GLY A 762 -41.91 -20.49 13.02
N ASP A 763 -42.29 -21.20 11.95
CA ASP A 763 -42.35 -22.69 12.00
C ASP A 763 -40.94 -23.29 12.16
N PRO A 764 -40.80 -24.38 12.93
CA PRO A 764 -39.51 -25.02 13.09
C PRO A 764 -39.11 -25.79 11.83
N ILE A 765 -37.89 -25.61 11.40
CA ILE A 765 -37.20 -26.51 10.46
C ILE A 765 -36.37 -27.51 11.27
N GLU A 766 -36.41 -28.77 10.87
CA GLU A 766 -35.76 -29.86 11.61
C GLU A 766 -35.16 -30.85 10.60
N ALA A 767 -33.94 -31.30 10.89
CA ALA A 767 -33.25 -32.31 10.07
C ALA A 767 -32.41 -33.22 10.97
N THR A 768 -32.38 -34.51 10.61
CA THR A 768 -31.52 -35.51 11.23
C THR A 768 -30.69 -36.17 10.15
N ILE A 769 -29.39 -36.22 10.33
CA ILE A 769 -28.43 -36.79 9.37
C ILE A 769 -27.58 -37.84 10.09
N LYS A 770 -27.46 -39.02 9.51
CA LYS A 770 -26.56 -40.09 9.98
C LYS A 770 -25.36 -40.17 9.07
N ILE A 771 -24.17 -40.07 9.64
CA ILE A 771 -22.89 -40.14 8.92
C ILE A 771 -22.08 -41.31 9.46
N ASP A 772 -21.60 -42.18 8.55
CA ASP A 772 -20.49 -43.06 8.88
C ASP A 772 -19.21 -42.21 8.82
N THR A 773 -18.62 -42.05 9.99
CA THR A 773 -17.44 -41.14 10.17
C THR A 773 -16.13 -41.87 9.88
N ALA A 774 -16.13 -43.10 9.42
CA ALA A 774 -14.94 -43.93 9.23
C ALA A 774 -14.00 -43.98 10.45
N GLY A 775 -14.56 -43.77 11.64
CA GLY A 775 -13.81 -43.75 12.90
C GLY A 775 -13.18 -42.37 13.23
N LEU A 776 -13.52 -41.31 12.50
CA LEU A 776 -13.14 -39.93 12.86
C LEU A 776 -14.00 -39.36 13.99
N GLY A 777 -15.19 -39.90 14.18
CA GLY A 777 -16.06 -39.53 15.28
C GLY A 777 -16.39 -38.03 15.30
N LYS A 778 -16.18 -37.36 16.44
CA LYS A 778 -16.50 -35.95 16.68
C LYS A 778 -15.54 -34.96 16.02
N ASP A 779 -14.52 -35.45 15.36
CA ASP A 779 -13.66 -34.59 14.50
C ASP A 779 -14.39 -34.11 13.23
N LEU A 780 -15.61 -34.61 12.99
CA LEU A 780 -16.50 -34.18 11.91
C LEU A 780 -17.63 -33.31 12.44
N GLN A 781 -17.94 -32.28 11.73
CA GLN A 781 -19.13 -31.44 11.93
C GLN A 781 -20.04 -31.46 10.72
N VAL A 782 -21.34 -31.26 10.94
CA VAL A 782 -22.36 -31.15 9.90
C VAL A 782 -23.07 -29.82 10.06
N GLU A 783 -23.39 -29.18 8.94
CA GLU A 783 -24.17 -27.96 8.94
C GLU A 783 -25.12 -27.89 7.75
N LEU A 784 -26.22 -27.16 7.94
CA LEU A 784 -27.12 -26.72 6.90
C LEU A 784 -26.59 -25.38 6.33
N VAL A 785 -26.38 -25.32 5.03
CA VAL A 785 -25.99 -24.09 4.33
C VAL A 785 -27.22 -23.54 3.62
N VAL A 786 -27.53 -22.27 3.87
CA VAL A 786 -28.72 -21.60 3.35
C VAL A 786 -28.32 -20.46 2.43
N TYR A 787 -28.87 -20.47 1.22
CA TYR A 787 -28.79 -19.40 0.26
C TYR A 787 -30.18 -18.77 0.07
N ARG A 788 -30.22 -17.48 -0.15
CA ARG A 788 -31.45 -16.72 -0.45
C ARG A 788 -31.47 -16.28 -1.89
N GLU A 789 -32.62 -16.42 -2.53
CA GLU A 789 -32.83 -15.88 -3.86
C GLU A 789 -33.34 -14.45 -3.77
N GLU A 790 -32.54 -13.50 -4.29
CA GLU A 790 -32.85 -12.07 -4.32
C GLU A 790 -32.69 -11.55 -5.76
N HIS A 791 -33.75 -11.05 -6.36
CA HIS A 791 -33.74 -10.49 -7.73
C HIS A 791 -33.14 -11.44 -8.78
N GLY A 792 -33.42 -12.73 -8.66
CA GLY A 792 -32.92 -13.77 -9.56
C GLY A 792 -31.45 -14.17 -9.32
N GLN A 793 -30.81 -13.66 -8.28
CA GLN A 793 -29.47 -14.06 -7.85
C GLN A 793 -29.53 -14.86 -6.56
N ILE A 794 -28.71 -15.90 -6.48
CA ILE A 794 -28.58 -16.75 -5.31
C ILE A 794 -27.42 -16.21 -4.48
N LYS A 795 -27.71 -15.79 -3.26
CA LYS A 795 -26.71 -15.26 -2.32
C LYS A 795 -26.62 -16.12 -1.09
N PHE A 796 -25.40 -16.32 -0.60
CA PHE A 796 -25.17 -16.93 0.71
C PHE A 796 -25.93 -16.14 1.78
N HIS A 797 -26.64 -16.86 2.65
CA HIS A 797 -27.42 -16.27 3.71
C HIS A 797 -26.84 -16.60 5.09
N ARG A 798 -26.73 -17.90 5.42
CA ARG A 798 -26.16 -18.36 6.70
C ARG A 798 -25.90 -19.86 6.71
N THR A 799 -25.17 -20.31 7.74
CA THR A 799 -25.06 -21.72 8.10
C THR A 799 -25.77 -22.00 9.42
N ILE A 800 -26.25 -23.22 9.60
CA ILE A 800 -26.85 -23.69 10.84
C ILE A 800 -26.14 -25.00 11.23
N PRO A 801 -25.44 -25.04 12.38
CA PRO A 801 -24.75 -26.25 12.82
C PRO A 801 -25.73 -27.29 13.33
N PHE A 802 -25.32 -28.55 13.29
CA PHE A 802 -26.01 -29.70 13.88
C PHE A 802 -25.31 -30.13 15.17
N ASP A 803 -26.10 -30.62 16.12
CA ASP A 803 -25.58 -31.24 17.33
C ASP A 803 -25.54 -32.77 17.18
N VAL A 804 -24.51 -33.41 17.74
CA VAL A 804 -24.43 -34.88 17.81
C VAL A 804 -25.35 -35.37 18.91
N VAL A 805 -26.35 -36.18 18.56
CA VAL A 805 -27.37 -36.67 19.49
C VAL A 805 -27.26 -38.18 19.79
N ALA A 806 -26.60 -38.95 18.93
CA ALA A 806 -26.35 -40.38 19.14
C ALA A 806 -25.07 -40.85 18.43
N GLU A 807 -24.49 -41.92 18.94
CA GLU A 807 -23.30 -42.56 18.42
C GLU A 807 -23.49 -44.08 18.47
N GLU A 808 -23.39 -44.75 17.30
CA GLU A 808 -23.54 -46.20 17.16
C GLU A 808 -22.36 -46.76 16.33
N GLY A 809 -21.29 -47.14 16.99
CA GLY A 809 -20.06 -47.55 16.31
C GLY A 809 -19.41 -46.37 15.60
N ASN A 810 -19.22 -46.49 14.29
CA ASN A 810 -18.67 -45.38 13.46
C ASN A 810 -19.74 -44.40 12.99
N VAL A 811 -21.03 -44.68 13.24
CA VAL A 811 -22.15 -43.84 12.78
C VAL A 811 -22.53 -42.84 13.85
N LEU A 812 -22.39 -41.56 13.53
CA LEU A 812 -22.89 -40.46 14.33
C LEU A 812 -24.23 -39.95 13.78
N THR A 813 -25.18 -39.67 14.69
CA THR A 813 -26.45 -39.03 14.37
C THR A 813 -26.35 -37.53 14.72
N TYR A 814 -26.48 -36.70 13.71
CA TYR A 814 -26.52 -35.26 13.83
C TYR A 814 -27.96 -34.77 13.72
N HIS A 815 -28.33 -33.83 14.57
CA HIS A 815 -29.67 -33.26 14.60
C HIS A 815 -29.65 -31.77 14.72
N MET A 816 -30.53 -31.08 13.99
CA MET A 816 -30.78 -29.67 14.18
C MET A 816 -32.27 -29.36 14.18
N LYS A 817 -32.64 -28.36 14.98
CA LYS A 817 -33.97 -27.78 15.02
C LYS A 817 -33.87 -26.28 15.24
N GLN A 818 -34.45 -25.52 14.34
CA GLN A 818 -34.43 -24.04 14.43
C GLN A 818 -35.71 -23.45 13.86
N SER A 819 -36.26 -22.41 14.50
CA SER A 819 -37.38 -21.66 13.94
C SER A 819 -36.91 -20.75 12.81
N THR A 820 -37.71 -20.68 11.74
CA THR A 820 -37.55 -19.72 10.68
C THR A 820 -37.87 -18.31 11.20
N LYS A 821 -37.10 -17.31 10.77
CA LYS A 821 -37.30 -15.88 11.14
C LYS A 821 -37.33 -14.96 9.92
N ASP A 822 -37.14 -15.52 8.77
CA ASP A 822 -37.06 -14.76 7.52
C ASP A 822 -38.01 -15.36 6.49
N SER A 823 -38.73 -14.51 5.79
CA SER A 823 -39.55 -14.87 4.65
C SER A 823 -38.82 -14.72 3.34
N GLY A 824 -39.06 -15.58 2.36
CA GLY A 824 -38.45 -15.54 1.05
C GLY A 824 -38.29 -16.90 0.39
N VAL A 825 -37.60 -16.95 -0.73
CA VAL A 825 -37.21 -18.19 -1.39
C VAL A 825 -35.80 -18.54 -0.98
N PHE A 826 -35.63 -19.70 -0.42
CA PHE A 826 -34.32 -20.18 0.05
C PHE A 826 -33.97 -21.49 -0.67
N ARG A 827 -32.67 -21.66 -0.91
CA ARG A 827 -32.04 -22.92 -1.30
C ARG A 827 -31.15 -23.39 -0.16
N PHE A 828 -31.11 -24.67 0.06
CA PHE A 828 -30.25 -25.21 1.12
C PHE A 828 -29.58 -26.52 0.68
N GLY A 829 -28.49 -26.82 1.35
CA GLY A 829 -27.78 -28.11 1.25
C GLY A 829 -27.10 -28.42 2.55
N PHE A 830 -26.69 -29.65 2.70
CA PHE A 830 -25.96 -30.10 3.87
C PHE A 830 -24.51 -30.36 3.50
N ARG A 831 -23.61 -30.10 4.42
CA ARG A 831 -22.20 -30.44 4.23
C ARG A 831 -21.59 -30.98 5.53
N VAL A 832 -20.69 -31.95 5.37
CA VAL A 832 -19.82 -32.46 6.42
C VAL A 832 -18.39 -31.97 6.17
N PHE A 833 -17.73 -31.59 7.25
CA PHE A 833 -16.36 -31.10 7.21
C PHE A 833 -15.59 -31.46 8.49
N PRO A 834 -14.25 -31.61 8.41
CA PRO A 834 -13.43 -31.85 9.59
C PRO A 834 -13.31 -30.57 10.43
N TRP A 835 -13.32 -30.75 11.75
CA TRP A 835 -13.19 -29.64 12.68
C TRP A 835 -12.18 -29.97 13.78
N ASN A 836 -11.38 -28.99 14.13
CA ASN A 836 -10.43 -29.08 15.23
C ASN A 836 -10.35 -27.71 15.93
N GLU A 837 -10.44 -27.69 17.25
CA GLU A 837 -10.41 -26.48 18.06
C GLU A 837 -9.10 -25.66 17.92
N HIS A 838 -8.04 -26.30 17.44
CA HIS A 838 -6.73 -25.68 17.24
C HIS A 838 -6.57 -25.00 15.87
N LEU A 839 -7.55 -25.14 14.96
CA LEU A 839 -7.55 -24.44 13.67
C LEU A 839 -8.25 -23.08 13.81
N PRO A 840 -7.58 -21.95 13.52
CA PRO A 840 -8.18 -20.61 13.58
C PRO A 840 -9.33 -20.43 12.61
N HIS A 841 -9.22 -21.00 11.42
CA HIS A 841 -10.21 -20.89 10.34
C HIS A 841 -10.53 -22.28 9.76
N ARG A 842 -11.75 -22.47 9.31
CA ARG A 842 -12.16 -23.71 8.62
C ARG A 842 -11.34 -23.93 7.33
N GLN A 843 -10.99 -22.83 6.67
CA GLN A 843 -10.19 -22.83 5.44
C GLN A 843 -8.74 -23.30 5.66
N ASP A 844 -8.25 -23.36 6.89
CA ASP A 844 -6.91 -23.91 7.18
C ASP A 844 -6.79 -25.40 6.86
N PHE A 845 -7.95 -26.09 6.76
CA PHE A 845 -8.04 -27.47 6.32
C PHE A 845 -9.38 -27.66 5.57
N ALA A 846 -9.40 -27.26 4.30
CA ALA A 846 -10.61 -27.08 3.51
C ALA A 846 -11.21 -28.37 2.92
N TYR A 847 -11.15 -29.47 3.65
CA TYR A 847 -11.88 -30.71 3.29
C TYR A 847 -13.37 -30.55 3.54
N MET A 848 -14.18 -31.05 2.60
CA MET A 848 -15.64 -30.90 2.66
C MET A 848 -16.32 -31.91 1.73
N LYS A 849 -17.47 -32.44 2.15
CA LYS A 849 -18.40 -33.18 1.29
C LYS A 849 -19.79 -32.55 1.39
N TRP A 850 -20.43 -32.34 0.26
CA TRP A 850 -21.84 -32.01 0.17
C TRP A 850 -22.66 -33.31 0.21
N LEU A 851 -23.73 -33.30 0.99
CA LEU A 851 -24.59 -34.46 1.24
C LEU A 851 -25.89 -34.39 0.45
#